data_7c61675c2a29d321f4e8b1b44f9a5493
#
_entry.id   7c61675c2a29d321f4e8b1b44f9a5493
#
_cell.length_a   1.000
_cell.length_b   1.000
_cell.length_c   1.000
_cell.angle_alpha   90.00
_cell.angle_beta   90.00
_cell.angle_gamma   90.00
#
_symmetry.space_group_name_H-M   'P 1'
#
loop_
_entity.id
_entity.type
_entity.pdbx_description
1 polymer ?
#
loop_
_entity_poly.entity_id
_entity_poly.type
_entity_poly.pdbx_seq_one_letter_code
_entity_poly.pdbx_strand_id
1 'polypeptide(L)'
;MDAKGFKLRPKTLDSKECRRIYLNLIENFVGWAETKFVETDAYEKGGGHFRASGSGVTWARGNSNLCIAYAVLLTAYPERKEFTIHKIPRAQLENHLRRTIRFLCLSYRGKRKPSWRPGWQVSLEFLGAAWAAHLFEKHLDKDTVDLVRKTTCAVADSLKKRIPSRRFGDTGSEDCTWNAPFLAFAANKYADDSRAKKWDELCKKWAFNALSTGNDKKSDSVADGRPLKEWIVSENVHPDLTIENHGMWSVGYQVACQAFAHGELAYRLFGRKPPEAFAHHADDMWRNVTRALYLWDGDILFPTGQDWSWKSYAQSEYLCWQRLSRRQAAAGAFESRAIQMALKRQLAVGTGALGYSNFGNNTTKPNKWAFSYLCHKHIDSPDPVSMEEAYKESLGVYIFPHVKVAVHRAPTKIVSVSWHDKYQPIYILPEGDSTFANPPFFFPYARTSGGVRITSESTGKKQRRAERWSKIQLLEAERTHEGKGTRVRYTRSRKDGITQYVSIASLPDEATVYCTAFQASKDGAYRVESPFHFKAATIQGFPMRTEQHRGKRWLNISDHVGFVSTAVLPAKLPSDRFAAADDRTYQAKAGEWFGALAVVVYTRQPHARTRKMADRVRLLAEDAKKVISLRLESSSGGSTVQFKLPK
;
A
#
# COMPACT_ATOMS: atom_id res chain seq x y z
N MET A 1 23.79 -15.61 0.23
CA MET A 1 23.83 -14.65 -0.92
C MET A 1 23.92 -13.26 -0.31
N ASP A 2 24.82 -12.45 -0.79
CA ASP A 2 24.82 -11.03 -0.43
C ASP A 2 23.89 -10.22 -1.35
N ALA A 3 23.51 -9.03 -0.93
CA ALA A 3 22.61 -8.18 -1.71
C ALA A 3 23.24 -7.65 -3.01
N LYS A 4 24.57 -7.63 -3.12
CA LYS A 4 25.29 -7.13 -4.30
C LYS A 4 25.24 -8.10 -5.47
N GLY A 5 25.19 -9.40 -5.19
CA GLY A 5 25.08 -10.45 -6.20
C GLY A 5 23.64 -10.78 -6.64
N PHE A 6 22.61 -10.22 -5.98
CA PHE A 6 21.23 -10.54 -6.29
C PHE A 6 20.72 -9.77 -7.52
N LYS A 7 20.48 -10.49 -8.61
CA LYS A 7 19.83 -9.93 -9.81
C LYS A 7 18.36 -10.34 -9.85
N LEU A 8 17.48 -9.38 -10.12
CA LEU A 8 16.08 -9.67 -10.41
C LEU A 8 15.99 -10.50 -11.68
N ARG A 9 15.27 -11.61 -11.61
CA ARG A 9 15.01 -12.42 -12.81
C ARG A 9 13.97 -11.70 -13.66
N PRO A 10 14.20 -11.52 -14.96
CA PRO A 10 13.21 -10.92 -15.85
C PRO A 10 11.98 -11.83 -16.02
N LYS A 11 12.17 -13.15 -15.97
CA LYS A 11 11.11 -14.16 -16.12
C LYS A 11 10.17 -14.13 -14.91
N THR A 12 8.88 -14.25 -15.17
CA THR A 12 7.86 -14.51 -14.15
C THR A 12 8.03 -15.92 -13.58
N LEU A 13 7.73 -16.07 -12.28
CA LEU A 13 7.99 -17.28 -11.52
C LEU A 13 6.77 -18.21 -11.56
N ASP A 14 7.00 -19.50 -11.75
CA ASP A 14 5.98 -20.52 -11.53
C ASP A 14 5.72 -20.77 -10.03
N SER A 15 4.71 -21.59 -9.71
CA SER A 15 4.37 -21.91 -8.31
C SER A 15 5.49 -22.58 -7.53
N LYS A 16 6.34 -23.39 -8.17
CA LYS A 16 7.46 -24.07 -7.52
C LYS A 16 8.56 -23.08 -7.15
N GLU A 17 8.86 -22.15 -8.06
CA GLU A 17 9.82 -21.07 -7.81
C GLU A 17 9.33 -20.09 -6.75
N CYS A 18 8.04 -19.72 -6.78
CA CYS A 18 7.43 -18.89 -5.73
C CYS A 18 7.55 -19.55 -4.35
N ARG A 19 7.18 -20.83 -4.23
CA ARG A 19 7.33 -21.60 -2.98
C ARG A 19 8.75 -21.56 -2.44
N ARG A 20 9.74 -21.75 -3.31
CA ARG A 20 11.16 -21.71 -2.92
C ARG A 20 11.57 -20.35 -2.37
N ILE A 21 11.12 -19.24 -2.99
CA ILE A 21 11.46 -17.90 -2.51
C ILE A 21 10.75 -17.61 -1.20
N TYR A 22 9.47 -17.97 -1.06
CA TYR A 22 8.75 -17.82 0.21
C TYR A 22 9.43 -18.58 1.35
N LEU A 23 9.89 -19.82 1.13
CA LEU A 23 10.63 -20.58 2.14
C LEU A 23 11.97 -19.92 2.50
N ASN A 24 12.69 -19.37 1.53
CA ASN A 24 13.94 -18.64 1.79
C ASN A 24 13.69 -17.39 2.64
N LEU A 25 12.63 -16.63 2.33
CA LEU A 25 12.22 -15.45 3.11
C LEU A 25 11.86 -15.83 4.56
N ILE A 26 11.13 -16.92 4.74
CA ILE A 26 10.73 -17.44 6.06
C ILE A 26 11.97 -17.91 6.83
N GLU A 27 12.84 -18.70 6.20
CA GLU A 27 14.04 -19.25 6.86
C GLU A 27 14.98 -18.16 7.32
N ASN A 28 15.24 -17.15 6.49
CA ASN A 28 16.05 -16.00 6.89
C ASN A 28 15.43 -15.26 8.08
N PHE A 29 14.09 -15.13 8.06
CA PHE A 29 13.37 -14.44 9.14
C PHE A 29 13.39 -15.24 10.45
N VAL A 30 13.26 -16.56 10.38
CA VAL A 30 13.33 -17.46 11.55
C VAL A 30 14.68 -17.32 12.24
N GLY A 31 15.78 -17.21 11.48
CA GLY A 31 17.11 -16.93 12.04
C GLY A 31 17.17 -15.66 12.88
N TRP A 32 16.52 -14.58 12.43
CA TRP A 32 16.41 -13.36 13.23
C TRP A 32 15.46 -13.54 14.43
N ALA A 33 14.33 -14.24 14.27
CA ALA A 33 13.35 -14.42 15.32
C ALA A 33 13.90 -15.23 16.50
N GLU A 34 14.75 -16.23 16.25
CA GLU A 34 15.41 -17.03 17.29
C GLU A 34 16.21 -16.17 18.28
N THR A 35 16.78 -15.05 17.85
CA THR A 35 17.46 -14.11 18.75
C THR A 35 16.51 -13.39 19.73
N LYS A 36 15.19 -13.60 19.61
CA LYS A 36 14.16 -12.94 20.41
C LYS A 36 13.38 -13.90 21.30
N PHE A 37 13.72 -15.20 21.29
CA PHE A 37 13.05 -16.16 22.16
C PHE A 37 13.39 -15.90 23.62
N VAL A 38 12.39 -16.04 24.50
CA VAL A 38 12.52 -15.80 25.95
C VAL A 38 11.86 -16.97 26.69
N GLU A 39 12.58 -17.56 27.60
CA GLU A 39 12.07 -18.53 28.55
C GLU A 39 11.34 -17.85 29.69
N THR A 40 10.26 -18.47 30.17
CA THR A 40 9.48 -17.93 31.29
C THR A 40 8.59 -18.99 31.91
N ASP A 41 8.49 -19.01 33.23
CA ASP A 41 7.60 -19.87 34.00
C ASP A 41 6.25 -19.18 34.33
N ALA A 42 5.88 -18.13 33.60
CA ALA A 42 4.71 -17.32 33.91
C ALA A 42 3.39 -18.12 33.94
N TYR A 43 3.25 -19.15 33.09
CA TYR A 43 2.04 -19.97 33.01
C TYR A 43 2.29 -21.45 33.18
N GLU A 44 3.48 -21.93 32.83
CA GLU A 44 3.94 -23.30 33.08
C GLU A 44 5.47 -23.31 33.23
N LYS A 45 6.00 -24.29 33.96
CA LYS A 45 7.44 -24.47 34.11
C LYS A 45 8.08 -24.78 32.76
N GLY A 46 9.16 -24.06 32.41
CA GLY A 46 9.83 -24.22 31.15
C GLY A 46 9.03 -23.68 29.95
N GLY A 47 8.06 -22.81 30.16
CA GLY A 47 7.35 -22.09 29.11
C GLY A 47 8.23 -21.11 28.34
N GLY A 48 7.73 -20.55 27.25
CA GLY A 48 8.49 -19.55 26.49
C GLY A 48 7.72 -18.92 25.35
N HIS A 49 8.19 -17.77 24.92
CA HIS A 49 7.62 -17.02 23.82
C HIS A 49 8.65 -16.09 23.19
N PHE A 50 8.35 -15.52 22.01
CA PHE A 50 9.20 -14.49 21.41
C PHE A 50 8.92 -13.12 22.04
N ARG A 51 9.99 -12.41 22.40
CA ARG A 51 9.90 -11.06 22.98
C ARG A 51 9.39 -10.09 21.93
N ALA A 52 8.19 -9.56 22.11
CA ALA A 52 7.62 -8.48 21.34
C ALA A 52 7.64 -7.20 22.16
N SER A 53 7.98 -6.08 21.51
CA SER A 53 7.72 -4.75 22.05
C SER A 53 6.22 -4.47 21.98
N GLY A 54 5.63 -3.98 23.06
CA GLY A 54 4.20 -3.66 23.15
C GLY A 54 3.41 -4.56 24.07
N SER A 55 2.20 -4.13 24.44
CA SER A 55 1.31 -4.84 25.37
C SER A 55 0.23 -5.62 24.62
N GLY A 56 -0.17 -6.77 25.18
CA GLY A 56 -1.39 -7.48 24.83
C GLY A 56 -1.50 -7.88 23.35
N VAL A 57 -2.25 -7.13 22.57
CA VAL A 57 -2.63 -7.44 21.19
C VAL A 57 -1.42 -7.60 20.25
N THR A 58 -0.49 -6.66 20.26
CA THR A 58 0.69 -6.68 19.37
C THR A 58 1.63 -7.84 19.70
N TRP A 59 1.74 -8.18 20.97
CA TRP A 59 2.55 -9.30 21.46
C TRP A 59 1.97 -10.65 21.01
N ALA A 60 0.68 -10.92 21.29
CA ALA A 60 0.02 -12.18 20.93
C ALA A 60 0.03 -12.38 19.41
N ARG A 61 -0.35 -11.35 18.64
CA ARG A 61 -0.31 -11.37 17.19
C ARG A 61 1.09 -11.68 16.65
N GLY A 62 2.14 -11.05 17.21
CA GLY A 62 3.52 -11.28 16.77
C GLY A 62 3.94 -12.74 16.96
N ASN A 63 3.63 -13.33 18.11
CA ASN A 63 3.91 -14.73 18.42
C ASN A 63 3.09 -15.70 17.55
N SER A 64 1.80 -15.43 17.37
CA SER A 64 0.93 -16.20 16.48
C SER A 64 1.44 -16.22 15.04
N ASN A 65 1.88 -15.06 14.53
CA ASN A 65 2.46 -14.93 13.19
C ASN A 65 3.75 -15.76 13.03
N LEU A 66 4.57 -15.85 14.05
CA LEU A 66 5.77 -16.69 14.04
C LEU A 66 5.44 -18.18 14.07
N CYS A 67 4.45 -18.60 14.86
CA CYS A 67 4.07 -20.01 14.92
C CYS A 67 3.82 -20.60 13.53
N ILE A 68 3.02 -19.93 12.66
CA ILE A 68 2.75 -20.44 11.31
C ILE A 68 3.99 -20.47 10.43
N ALA A 69 4.90 -19.48 10.54
CA ALA A 69 6.14 -19.45 9.80
C ALA A 69 7.06 -20.63 10.17
N TYR A 70 7.18 -20.93 11.46
CA TYR A 70 7.94 -22.07 11.96
C TYR A 70 7.32 -23.40 11.50
N ALA A 71 6.01 -23.56 11.66
CA ALA A 71 5.32 -24.78 11.24
C ALA A 71 5.46 -25.03 9.74
N VAL A 72 5.36 -24.02 8.90
CA VAL A 72 5.57 -24.13 7.45
C VAL A 72 7.01 -24.53 7.13
N LEU A 73 8.00 -23.90 7.75
CA LEU A 73 9.40 -24.23 7.52
C LEU A 73 9.72 -25.69 7.92
N LEU A 74 9.27 -26.10 9.11
CA LEU A 74 9.50 -27.45 9.62
C LEU A 74 8.79 -28.54 8.79
N THR A 75 7.57 -28.28 8.34
CA THR A 75 6.80 -29.25 7.53
C THR A 75 7.21 -29.25 6.05
N ALA A 76 7.81 -28.17 5.55
CA ALA A 76 8.36 -28.14 4.19
C ALA A 76 9.65 -28.95 4.05
N TYR A 77 10.41 -29.12 5.13
CA TYR A 77 11.68 -29.83 5.16
C TYR A 77 11.72 -30.88 6.29
N PRO A 78 10.95 -31.98 6.19
CA PRO A 78 10.78 -32.94 7.30
C PRO A 78 12.10 -33.59 7.73
N GLU A 79 13.02 -33.85 6.81
CA GLU A 79 14.29 -34.55 7.07
C GLU A 79 15.47 -33.63 7.41
N ARG A 80 15.24 -32.30 7.33
CA ARG A 80 16.33 -31.34 7.53
C ARG A 80 16.64 -31.15 9.00
N LYS A 81 17.94 -31.35 9.37
CA LYS A 81 18.39 -31.31 10.77
C LYS A 81 18.74 -29.92 11.27
N GLU A 82 19.19 -29.02 10.40
CA GLU A 82 19.63 -27.65 10.73
C GLU A 82 19.04 -26.62 9.77
N PHE A 83 18.74 -25.44 10.27
CA PHE A 83 18.14 -24.34 9.52
C PHE A 83 18.97 -23.07 9.64
N THR A 84 18.82 -22.19 8.66
CA THR A 84 19.48 -20.90 8.54
C THR A 84 20.99 -20.98 8.36
N ILE A 85 21.62 -19.86 8.04
CA ILE A 85 23.09 -19.74 7.99
C ILE A 85 23.75 -19.93 9.37
N HIS A 86 22.97 -19.81 10.45
CA HIS A 86 23.42 -20.00 11.82
C HIS A 86 23.33 -21.44 12.32
N LYS A 87 22.96 -22.39 11.44
CA LYS A 87 22.85 -23.83 11.75
C LYS A 87 22.00 -24.13 12.99
N ILE A 88 20.83 -23.52 13.09
CA ILE A 88 19.93 -23.71 14.22
C ILE A 88 19.35 -25.14 14.16
N PRO A 89 19.50 -25.96 15.23
CA PRO A 89 19.00 -27.31 15.23
C PRO A 89 17.48 -27.37 15.07
N ARG A 90 16.97 -28.34 14.29
CA ARG A 90 15.55 -28.62 14.14
C ARG A 90 14.84 -28.75 15.47
N ALA A 91 15.41 -29.53 16.40
CA ALA A 91 14.84 -29.78 17.72
C ALA A 91 14.60 -28.46 18.52
N GLN A 92 15.48 -27.47 18.34
CA GLN A 92 15.32 -26.14 18.95
C GLN A 92 14.09 -25.42 18.39
N LEU A 93 13.94 -25.37 17.05
CA LEU A 93 12.79 -24.74 16.39
C LEU A 93 11.47 -25.41 16.79
N GLU A 94 11.44 -26.74 16.83
CA GLU A 94 10.27 -27.52 17.27
C GLU A 94 9.92 -27.25 18.73
N ASN A 95 10.93 -27.16 19.60
CA ASN A 95 10.74 -26.85 21.00
C ASN A 95 10.18 -25.43 21.19
N HIS A 96 10.76 -24.43 20.52
CA HIS A 96 10.28 -23.05 20.60
C HIS A 96 8.87 -22.89 20.02
N LEU A 97 8.54 -23.59 18.93
CA LEU A 97 7.19 -23.60 18.37
C LEU A 97 6.17 -24.16 19.38
N ARG A 98 6.41 -25.35 19.94
CA ARG A 98 5.51 -25.98 20.95
C ARG A 98 5.31 -25.07 22.16
N ARG A 99 6.38 -24.56 22.74
CA ARG A 99 6.36 -23.67 23.90
C ARG A 99 5.56 -22.39 23.61
N THR A 100 5.74 -21.80 22.43
CA THR A 100 5.02 -20.58 22.04
C THR A 100 3.52 -20.85 21.84
N ILE A 101 3.14 -21.95 21.18
CA ILE A 101 1.73 -22.34 21.03
C ILE A 101 1.07 -22.54 22.40
N ARG A 102 1.69 -23.30 23.29
CA ARG A 102 1.18 -23.53 24.66
C ARG A 102 1.05 -22.22 25.43
N PHE A 103 2.10 -21.38 25.37
CA PHE A 103 2.11 -20.09 26.05
C PHE A 103 0.97 -19.18 25.57
N LEU A 104 0.69 -19.12 24.27
CA LEU A 104 -0.45 -18.38 23.72
C LEU A 104 -1.78 -18.90 24.24
N CYS A 105 -1.98 -20.22 24.30
CA CYS A 105 -3.19 -20.81 24.82
C CYS A 105 -3.39 -20.52 26.33
N LEU A 106 -2.35 -20.72 27.13
CA LEU A 106 -2.41 -20.54 28.58
C LEU A 106 -2.52 -19.06 28.99
N SER A 107 -1.96 -18.15 28.19
CA SER A 107 -2.05 -16.71 28.42
C SER A 107 -3.35 -16.07 27.93
N TYR A 108 -4.18 -16.82 27.21
CA TYR A 108 -5.52 -16.35 26.80
C TYR A 108 -6.41 -16.13 28.03
N ARG A 109 -6.85 -14.89 28.24
CA ARG A 109 -7.54 -14.42 29.46
C ARG A 109 -6.77 -14.71 30.76
N GLY A 110 -5.45 -14.86 30.66
CA GLY A 110 -4.57 -15.15 31.76
C GLY A 110 -4.49 -14.01 32.79
N LYS A 111 -4.22 -14.35 34.04
CA LYS A 111 -4.07 -13.40 35.16
C LYS A 111 -2.65 -12.83 35.24
N ARG A 112 -1.63 -13.56 34.77
CA ARG A 112 -0.23 -13.15 34.74
C ARG A 112 0.11 -12.41 33.44
N LYS A 113 1.23 -11.71 33.38
CA LYS A 113 1.72 -11.02 32.18
C LYS A 113 2.89 -11.79 31.54
N PRO A 114 3.02 -11.75 30.19
CA PRO A 114 2.08 -11.17 29.25
C PRO A 114 0.81 -12.03 29.08
N SER A 115 -0.32 -11.37 28.86
CA SER A 115 -1.61 -12.04 28.61
C SER A 115 -2.39 -11.29 27.53
N TRP A 116 -3.32 -11.97 26.89
CA TRP A 116 -4.18 -11.40 25.88
C TRP A 116 -5.65 -11.76 26.08
N ARG A 117 -6.54 -10.97 25.53
CA ARG A 117 -8.00 -11.10 25.70
C ARG A 117 -8.70 -10.83 24.38
N PRO A 118 -9.93 -11.33 24.20
CA PRO A 118 -10.71 -10.97 23.03
C PRO A 118 -10.86 -9.46 22.89
N GLY A 119 -10.21 -8.92 21.87
CA GLY A 119 -10.30 -7.54 21.43
C GLY A 119 -10.86 -7.47 20.02
N TRP A 120 -10.80 -6.31 19.41
CA TRP A 120 -11.26 -6.14 18.03
C TRP A 120 -10.37 -6.89 17.00
N GLN A 121 -9.10 -7.20 17.33
CA GLN A 121 -8.15 -7.96 16.50
C GLN A 121 -7.95 -9.42 16.96
N VAL A 122 -8.83 -9.95 17.79
CA VAL A 122 -8.62 -11.26 18.44
C VAL A 122 -8.34 -12.41 17.46
N SER A 123 -8.93 -12.37 16.28
CA SER A 123 -8.68 -13.37 15.23
C SER A 123 -7.20 -13.37 14.78
N LEU A 124 -6.60 -12.20 14.62
CA LEU A 124 -5.18 -12.07 14.24
C LEU A 124 -4.23 -12.53 15.34
N GLU A 125 -4.67 -12.45 16.60
CA GLU A 125 -3.86 -12.82 17.76
C GLU A 125 -3.64 -14.32 17.85
N PHE A 126 -4.48 -15.15 17.22
CA PHE A 126 -4.40 -16.60 17.36
C PHE A 126 -4.46 -17.40 16.05
N LEU A 127 -4.84 -16.81 14.92
CA LEU A 127 -4.99 -17.52 13.64
C LEU A 127 -3.73 -18.30 13.24
N GLY A 128 -2.57 -17.65 13.28
CA GLY A 128 -1.31 -18.28 12.91
C GLY A 128 -0.93 -19.44 13.83
N ALA A 129 -1.18 -19.32 15.14
CA ALA A 129 -0.92 -20.38 16.10
C ALA A 129 -1.87 -21.58 15.90
N ALA A 130 -3.15 -21.33 15.62
CA ALA A 130 -4.12 -22.39 15.33
C ALA A 130 -3.75 -23.17 14.05
N TRP A 131 -3.36 -22.47 12.98
CA TRP A 131 -2.86 -23.11 11.77
C TRP A 131 -1.54 -23.86 11.99
N ALA A 132 -0.62 -23.27 12.76
CA ALA A 132 0.64 -23.93 13.11
C ALA A 132 0.42 -25.24 13.85
N ALA A 133 -0.49 -25.23 14.83
CA ALA A 133 -0.85 -26.43 15.56
C ALA A 133 -1.48 -27.51 14.65
N HIS A 134 -2.31 -27.11 13.68
CA HIS A 134 -2.85 -28.05 12.70
C HIS A 134 -1.77 -28.67 11.81
N LEU A 135 -0.86 -27.86 11.25
CA LEU A 135 0.22 -28.34 10.39
C LEU A 135 1.22 -29.22 11.13
N PHE A 136 1.43 -28.97 12.41
CA PHE A 136 2.42 -29.61 13.25
C PHE A 136 1.81 -30.62 14.26
N GLU A 137 0.52 -30.95 14.10
CA GLU A 137 -0.30 -31.71 15.06
C GLU A 137 0.32 -33.04 15.49
N LYS A 138 0.92 -33.77 14.53
CA LYS A 138 1.58 -35.09 14.78
C LYS A 138 2.79 -34.99 15.74
N HIS A 139 3.32 -33.80 15.96
CA HIS A 139 4.47 -33.54 16.83
C HIS A 139 4.06 -32.80 18.12
N LEU A 140 2.75 -32.63 18.36
CA LEU A 140 2.20 -32.06 19.62
C LEU A 140 1.67 -33.15 20.51
N ASP A 141 1.82 -32.96 21.82
CA ASP A 141 1.16 -33.80 22.81
C ASP A 141 -0.36 -33.52 22.85
N LYS A 142 -1.11 -34.50 23.35
CA LYS A 142 -2.57 -34.42 23.40
C LYS A 142 -3.07 -33.20 24.19
N ASP A 143 -2.43 -32.87 25.30
CA ASP A 143 -2.79 -31.72 26.13
C ASP A 143 -2.64 -30.39 25.35
N THR A 144 -1.58 -30.24 24.58
CA THR A 144 -1.39 -29.09 23.71
C THR A 144 -2.47 -28.99 22.63
N VAL A 145 -2.82 -30.13 21.99
CA VAL A 145 -3.91 -30.17 20.99
C VAL A 145 -5.24 -29.74 21.60
N ASP A 146 -5.56 -30.25 22.79
CA ASP A 146 -6.79 -29.94 23.52
C ASP A 146 -6.85 -28.46 23.95
N LEU A 147 -5.73 -27.90 24.39
CA LEU A 147 -5.59 -26.46 24.69
C LEU A 147 -5.83 -25.57 23.45
N VAL A 148 -5.27 -25.96 22.31
CA VAL A 148 -5.47 -25.23 21.03
C VAL A 148 -6.94 -25.30 20.62
N ARG A 149 -7.58 -26.47 20.67
CA ARG A 149 -9.02 -26.63 20.39
C ARG A 149 -9.85 -25.70 21.27
N LYS A 150 -9.64 -25.77 22.59
CA LYS A 150 -10.35 -24.95 23.57
C LYS A 150 -10.19 -23.44 23.27
N THR A 151 -8.97 -23.00 23.00
CA THR A 151 -8.67 -21.59 22.72
C THR A 151 -9.29 -21.15 21.38
N THR A 152 -9.16 -21.95 20.31
CA THR A 152 -9.73 -21.65 18.99
C THR A 152 -11.26 -21.51 19.08
N CYS A 153 -11.93 -22.45 19.73
CA CYS A 153 -13.38 -22.41 19.94
C CYS A 153 -13.81 -21.18 20.74
N ALA A 154 -13.07 -20.84 21.81
CA ALA A 154 -13.36 -19.67 22.63
C ALA A 154 -13.17 -18.34 21.87
N VAL A 155 -12.17 -18.25 21.00
CA VAL A 155 -11.95 -17.10 20.12
C VAL A 155 -13.08 -17.00 19.09
N ALA A 156 -13.45 -18.10 18.41
CA ALA A 156 -14.56 -18.14 17.46
C ALA A 156 -15.88 -17.70 18.10
N ASP A 157 -16.17 -18.17 19.32
CA ASP A 157 -17.36 -17.78 20.07
C ASP A 157 -17.36 -16.29 20.46
N SER A 158 -16.20 -15.71 20.73
CA SER A 158 -16.11 -14.29 21.06
C SER A 158 -16.56 -13.39 19.89
N LEU A 159 -16.43 -13.86 18.64
CA LEU A 159 -16.83 -13.13 17.44
C LEU A 159 -18.35 -13.12 17.21
N LYS A 160 -19.11 -14.04 17.84
CA LYS A 160 -20.58 -14.07 17.71
C LYS A 160 -21.28 -12.83 18.25
N LYS A 161 -20.68 -12.16 19.23
CA LYS A 161 -21.21 -10.93 19.85
C LYS A 161 -20.87 -9.66 19.07
N ARG A 162 -20.09 -9.79 18.01
CA ARG A 162 -19.66 -8.67 17.17
C ARG A 162 -20.43 -8.74 15.86
N ILE A 163 -20.76 -7.59 15.34
CA ILE A 163 -21.36 -7.42 14.01
C ILE A 163 -20.38 -6.67 13.13
N PRO A 164 -20.35 -6.94 11.83
CA PRO A 164 -19.64 -6.08 10.89
C PRO A 164 -20.06 -4.62 11.10
N SER A 165 -19.09 -3.75 11.28
CA SER A 165 -19.34 -2.34 11.52
C SER A 165 -19.01 -1.52 10.27
N ARG A 166 -19.61 -0.37 10.19
CA ARG A 166 -19.41 0.59 9.12
C ARG A 166 -19.16 1.97 9.69
N ARG A 167 -18.20 2.66 9.10
CA ARG A 167 -17.96 4.09 9.34
C ARG A 167 -17.20 4.66 8.15
N PHE A 168 -17.81 5.54 7.37
CA PHE A 168 -17.08 6.22 6.29
C PHE A 168 -15.89 7.01 6.85
N GLY A 169 -14.76 6.93 6.15
CA GLY A 169 -13.50 7.48 6.59
C GLY A 169 -12.74 6.62 7.61
N ASP A 170 -13.39 5.61 8.19
CA ASP A 170 -12.83 4.63 9.13
C ASP A 170 -13.68 3.36 9.09
N THR A 171 -13.62 2.62 7.98
CA THR A 171 -14.47 1.47 7.71
C THR A 171 -14.12 0.25 8.56
N GLY A 172 -15.06 -0.71 8.69
CA GLY A 172 -14.81 -2.01 9.31
C GLY A 172 -14.40 -3.11 8.32
N SER A 173 -14.01 -2.74 7.09
CA SER A 173 -13.61 -3.69 6.05
C SER A 173 -12.49 -4.63 6.53
N GLU A 174 -11.46 -4.09 7.15
CA GLU A 174 -10.33 -4.87 7.67
C GLU A 174 -10.72 -5.82 8.80
N ASP A 175 -11.62 -5.41 9.70
CA ASP A 175 -12.17 -6.27 10.75
C ASP A 175 -12.88 -7.49 10.12
N CYS A 176 -13.66 -7.25 9.08
CA CYS A 176 -14.36 -8.30 8.35
C CYS A 176 -13.37 -9.26 7.68
N THR A 177 -12.33 -8.74 7.05
CA THR A 177 -11.31 -9.56 6.37
C THR A 177 -10.48 -10.39 7.34
N TRP A 178 -10.31 -9.97 8.59
CA TRP A 178 -9.55 -10.73 9.59
C TRP A 178 -10.37 -11.78 10.31
N ASN A 179 -11.65 -11.49 10.54
CA ASN A 179 -12.51 -12.37 11.32
C ASN A 179 -13.04 -13.56 10.49
N ALA A 180 -13.38 -13.35 9.22
CA ALA A 180 -13.90 -14.40 8.36
C ALA A 180 -12.95 -15.61 8.23
N PRO A 181 -11.65 -15.47 7.94
CA PRO A 181 -10.72 -16.61 7.83
C PRO A 181 -10.53 -17.39 9.12
N PHE A 182 -10.60 -16.73 10.27
CA PHE A 182 -10.52 -17.43 11.56
C PHE A 182 -11.73 -18.33 11.77
N LEU A 183 -12.92 -17.80 11.48
CA LEU A 183 -14.17 -18.56 11.58
C LEU A 183 -14.19 -19.71 10.55
N ALA A 184 -13.68 -19.48 9.34
CA ALA A 184 -13.50 -20.54 8.35
C ALA A 184 -12.63 -21.69 8.88
N PHE A 185 -11.48 -21.37 9.48
CA PHE A 185 -10.59 -22.37 10.07
C PHE A 185 -11.30 -23.12 11.19
N ALA A 186 -11.90 -22.42 12.14
CA ALA A 186 -12.60 -23.06 13.29
C ALA A 186 -13.73 -23.99 12.84
N ALA A 187 -14.58 -23.53 11.90
CA ALA A 187 -15.72 -24.28 11.38
C ALA A 187 -15.32 -25.54 10.59
N ASN A 188 -14.17 -25.50 9.92
CA ASN A 188 -13.71 -26.64 9.12
C ASN A 188 -12.84 -27.61 9.94
N LYS A 189 -11.91 -27.10 10.76
CA LYS A 189 -11.04 -27.94 11.60
C LYS A 189 -11.84 -28.71 12.69
N TYR A 190 -12.87 -28.08 13.23
CA TYR A 190 -13.71 -28.64 14.26
C TYR A 190 -15.15 -28.81 13.78
N ALA A 191 -15.31 -29.48 12.62
CA ALA A 191 -16.63 -29.71 11.99
C ALA A 191 -17.55 -30.61 12.86
N ASP A 192 -16.97 -31.37 13.78
CA ASP A 192 -17.65 -32.18 14.79
C ASP A 192 -18.24 -31.35 15.95
N ASP A 193 -17.85 -30.12 16.12
CA ASP A 193 -18.37 -29.24 17.17
C ASP A 193 -19.77 -28.73 16.80
N SER A 194 -20.72 -28.81 17.75
CA SER A 194 -22.11 -28.36 17.55
C SER A 194 -22.23 -26.89 17.11
N ARG A 195 -21.21 -26.09 17.32
CA ARG A 195 -21.15 -24.67 16.95
C ARG A 195 -20.60 -24.41 15.53
N ALA A 196 -20.02 -25.44 14.88
CA ALA A 196 -19.31 -25.28 13.58
C ALA A 196 -20.19 -24.64 12.51
N LYS A 197 -21.46 -25.06 12.39
CA LYS A 197 -22.43 -24.47 11.44
C LYS A 197 -22.64 -22.97 11.69
N LYS A 198 -22.70 -22.53 12.94
CA LYS A 198 -22.85 -21.11 13.30
C LYS A 198 -21.60 -20.31 12.98
N TRP A 199 -20.41 -20.88 13.17
CA TRP A 199 -19.15 -20.24 12.77
C TRP A 199 -19.05 -20.11 11.25
N ASP A 200 -19.48 -21.11 10.49
CA ASP A 200 -19.53 -21.08 9.02
C ASP A 200 -20.48 -19.97 8.51
N GLU A 201 -21.68 -19.86 9.06
CA GLU A 201 -22.61 -18.78 8.74
C GLU A 201 -22.03 -17.39 9.07
N LEU A 202 -21.44 -17.27 10.24
CA LEU A 202 -20.83 -16.02 10.68
C LEU A 202 -19.62 -15.66 9.80
N CYS A 203 -18.84 -16.66 9.36
CA CYS A 203 -17.76 -16.47 8.39
C CYS A 203 -18.26 -15.81 7.11
N LYS A 204 -19.31 -16.37 6.49
CA LYS A 204 -19.93 -15.80 5.28
C LYS A 204 -20.41 -14.38 5.51
N LYS A 205 -21.10 -14.14 6.63
CA LYS A 205 -21.57 -12.80 6.98
C LYS A 205 -20.42 -11.79 7.10
N TRP A 206 -19.33 -12.13 7.77
CA TRP A 206 -18.16 -11.27 7.86
C TRP A 206 -17.54 -11.05 6.48
N ALA A 207 -17.38 -12.10 5.66
CA ALA A 207 -16.74 -12.01 4.36
C ALA A 207 -17.53 -11.12 3.38
N PHE A 208 -18.86 -11.29 3.27
CA PHE A 208 -19.69 -10.41 2.43
C PHE A 208 -19.62 -8.94 2.86
N ASN A 209 -19.56 -8.67 4.16
CA ASN A 209 -19.50 -7.30 4.65
C ASN A 209 -18.12 -6.64 4.51
N ALA A 210 -17.07 -7.39 4.16
CA ALA A 210 -15.73 -6.81 3.97
C ALA A 210 -15.66 -5.84 2.80
N LEU A 211 -16.30 -6.19 1.68
CA LEU A 211 -16.31 -5.41 0.45
C LEU A 211 -17.72 -4.93 0.06
N SER A 212 -18.61 -4.81 1.05
CA SER A 212 -20.01 -4.44 0.83
C SER A 212 -20.19 -2.97 0.41
N THR A 213 -21.00 -2.77 -0.62
CA THR A 213 -21.45 -1.47 -1.11
C THR A 213 -22.89 -1.18 -0.68
N GLY A 214 -23.34 0.07 -0.87
CA GLY A 214 -24.74 0.44 -0.66
C GLY A 214 -25.73 -0.27 -1.60
N ASN A 215 -25.28 -0.70 -2.79
CA ASN A 215 -26.10 -1.45 -3.73
C ASN A 215 -26.34 -2.89 -3.25
N ASP A 216 -25.37 -3.52 -2.63
CA ASP A 216 -25.47 -4.89 -2.13
C ASP A 216 -26.57 -5.04 -1.06
N LYS A 217 -26.77 -4.02 -0.23
CA LYS A 217 -27.83 -4.00 0.79
C LYS A 217 -29.24 -4.05 0.23
N LYS A 218 -29.39 -3.80 -1.07
CA LYS A 218 -30.68 -3.79 -1.77
C LYS A 218 -30.80 -4.92 -2.78
N SER A 219 -29.74 -5.73 -2.92
CA SER A 219 -29.65 -6.74 -3.98
C SER A 219 -30.41 -8.01 -3.60
N ASP A 220 -31.25 -8.46 -4.50
CA ASP A 220 -31.95 -9.76 -4.45
C ASP A 220 -31.14 -10.89 -5.09
N SER A 221 -29.96 -10.60 -5.63
CA SER A 221 -29.05 -11.62 -6.17
C SER A 221 -28.72 -12.65 -5.10
N VAL A 222 -28.84 -13.93 -5.45
CA VAL A 222 -28.58 -15.02 -4.52
C VAL A 222 -27.10 -15.37 -4.50
N ALA A 223 -26.51 -15.40 -3.30
CA ALA A 223 -25.14 -15.83 -3.05
C ALA A 223 -25.08 -16.66 -1.76
N ASP A 224 -24.33 -17.75 -1.77
CA ASP A 224 -24.27 -18.72 -0.66
C ASP A 224 -25.67 -19.14 -0.14
N GLY A 225 -26.63 -19.30 -1.07
CA GLY A 225 -27.99 -19.80 -0.83
C GLY A 225 -29.00 -18.81 -0.25
N ARG A 226 -28.66 -17.51 -0.18
CA ARG A 226 -29.59 -16.44 0.28
C ARG A 226 -29.46 -15.18 -0.57
N PRO A 227 -30.50 -14.33 -0.62
CA PRO A 227 -30.38 -12.98 -1.18
C PRO A 227 -29.25 -12.18 -0.52
N LEU A 228 -28.45 -11.48 -1.33
CA LEU A 228 -27.28 -10.74 -0.84
C LEU A 228 -27.63 -9.73 0.26
N LYS A 229 -28.79 -9.06 0.12
CA LYS A 229 -29.33 -8.11 1.12
C LYS A 229 -29.50 -8.71 2.52
N GLU A 230 -29.64 -10.03 2.67
CA GLU A 230 -29.77 -10.71 3.96
C GLU A 230 -28.41 -10.90 4.65
N TRP A 231 -27.32 -10.96 3.88
CA TRP A 231 -25.96 -11.04 4.37
C TRP A 231 -25.39 -9.68 4.77
N ILE A 232 -25.75 -8.62 4.03
CA ILE A 232 -25.13 -7.29 4.12
C ILE A 232 -25.82 -6.45 5.20
N VAL A 233 -25.04 -6.06 6.20
CA VAL A 233 -25.51 -5.18 7.31
C VAL A 233 -24.78 -3.82 7.31
N SER A 234 -23.70 -3.70 6.55
CA SER A 234 -22.87 -2.48 6.47
C SER A 234 -22.55 -2.11 5.01
N GLU A 235 -21.97 -0.95 4.82
CA GLU A 235 -21.44 -0.47 3.54
C GLU A 235 -20.00 -0.05 3.82
N ASN A 236 -19.05 -0.95 3.61
CA ASN A 236 -17.66 -0.72 3.99
C ASN A 236 -16.81 -0.16 2.86
N VAL A 237 -17.27 -0.23 1.63
CA VAL A 237 -16.57 0.31 0.46
C VAL A 237 -17.47 1.26 -0.32
N HIS A 238 -16.86 2.21 -1.00
CA HIS A 238 -17.55 3.11 -1.93
C HIS A 238 -18.08 2.36 -3.16
N PRO A 239 -19.04 2.94 -3.91
CA PRO A 239 -19.55 2.31 -5.14
C PRO A 239 -18.47 2.03 -6.20
N ASP A 240 -17.36 2.77 -6.19
CA ASP A 240 -16.19 2.54 -7.04
C ASP A 240 -15.18 1.53 -6.45
N LEU A 241 -15.57 0.82 -5.40
CA LEU A 241 -14.79 -0.17 -4.67
C LEU A 241 -13.53 0.37 -3.98
N THR A 242 -13.41 1.68 -3.78
CA THR A 242 -12.34 2.27 -2.97
C THR A 242 -12.69 2.21 -1.47
N ILE A 243 -11.67 2.14 -0.61
CA ILE A 243 -11.82 2.02 0.85
C ILE A 243 -11.15 3.20 1.56
N GLU A 244 -11.92 3.94 2.35
CA GLU A 244 -11.37 4.93 3.26
C GLU A 244 -11.21 4.36 4.67
N ASN A 245 -10.04 4.64 5.27
CA ASN A 245 -9.76 4.36 6.67
C ASN A 245 -8.83 5.44 7.21
N HIS A 246 -8.95 5.84 8.47
CA HIS A 246 -8.22 6.94 9.08
C HIS A 246 -8.38 8.30 8.33
N GLY A 247 -9.46 8.45 7.59
CA GLY A 247 -9.77 9.65 6.79
C GLY A 247 -8.87 9.82 5.58
N MET A 248 -8.46 8.72 4.95
CA MET A 248 -7.70 8.70 3.70
C MET A 248 -8.05 7.46 2.88
N TRP A 249 -7.75 7.45 1.58
CA TRP A 249 -7.78 6.20 0.81
C TRP A 249 -6.73 5.24 1.35
N SER A 250 -7.16 4.25 2.08
CA SER A 250 -6.26 3.30 2.72
C SER A 250 -6.03 2.08 1.83
N VAL A 251 -5.09 2.17 0.90
CA VAL A 251 -4.71 1.06 0.03
C VAL A 251 -4.28 -0.18 0.82
N GLY A 252 -3.65 0.01 1.98
CA GLY A 252 -3.29 -1.11 2.86
C GLY A 252 -4.49 -1.90 3.39
N TYR A 253 -5.64 -1.26 3.60
CA TYR A 253 -6.91 -1.92 3.93
C TYR A 253 -7.65 -2.38 2.68
N GLN A 254 -7.50 -1.67 1.55
CA GLN A 254 -7.99 -2.10 0.24
C GLN A 254 -7.54 -3.52 -0.11
N VAL A 255 -6.26 -3.83 0.15
CA VAL A 255 -5.69 -5.15 -0.11
C VAL A 255 -5.75 -6.10 1.10
N ALA A 256 -6.39 -5.70 2.22
CA ALA A 256 -6.52 -6.55 3.41
C ALA A 256 -7.33 -7.81 3.15
N CYS A 257 -8.24 -7.79 2.15
CA CYS A 257 -9.00 -8.97 1.71
C CYS A 257 -8.12 -10.15 1.23
N GLN A 258 -6.81 -9.94 1.07
CA GLN A 258 -5.83 -11.02 0.91
C GLN A 258 -5.97 -12.11 1.98
N ALA A 259 -6.43 -11.76 3.18
CA ALA A 259 -6.65 -12.72 4.25
C ALA A 259 -7.72 -13.78 3.90
N PHE A 260 -8.57 -13.54 2.90
CA PHE A 260 -9.52 -14.52 2.41
C PHE A 260 -8.85 -15.77 1.82
N ALA A 261 -7.59 -15.63 1.33
CA ALA A 261 -6.78 -16.78 0.95
C ALA A 261 -6.67 -17.83 2.09
N HIS A 262 -6.55 -17.39 3.34
CA HIS A 262 -6.48 -18.28 4.50
C HIS A 262 -7.82 -18.99 4.75
N GLY A 263 -8.93 -18.29 4.56
CA GLY A 263 -10.27 -18.84 4.66
C GLY A 263 -10.54 -19.88 3.57
N GLU A 264 -10.26 -19.53 2.31
CA GLU A 264 -10.40 -20.44 1.17
C GLU A 264 -9.53 -21.70 1.34
N LEU A 265 -8.30 -21.52 1.80
CA LEU A 265 -7.38 -22.61 2.08
C LEU A 265 -7.95 -23.56 3.15
N ALA A 266 -8.60 -23.02 4.21
CA ALA A 266 -9.26 -23.83 5.23
C ALA A 266 -10.35 -24.72 4.62
N TYR A 267 -11.25 -24.17 3.80
CA TYR A 267 -12.27 -24.99 3.14
C TYR A 267 -11.64 -26.09 2.27
N ARG A 268 -10.67 -25.74 1.42
CA ARG A 268 -10.04 -26.68 0.49
C ARG A 268 -9.30 -27.83 1.19
N LEU A 269 -8.52 -27.52 2.23
CA LEU A 269 -7.77 -28.54 2.96
C LEU A 269 -8.66 -29.52 3.72
N PHE A 270 -9.87 -29.10 4.09
CA PHE A 270 -10.87 -29.99 4.72
C PHE A 270 -11.92 -30.52 3.71
N GLY A 271 -11.59 -30.48 2.40
CA GLY A 271 -12.40 -31.10 1.33
C GLY A 271 -13.73 -30.37 1.03
N ARG A 272 -13.84 -29.09 1.42
CA ARG A 272 -15.04 -28.28 1.18
C ARG A 272 -14.80 -27.19 0.13
N LYS A 273 -15.86 -26.83 -0.61
CA LYS A 273 -15.83 -25.69 -1.54
C LYS A 273 -15.85 -24.39 -0.72
N PRO A 274 -14.94 -23.42 -1.03
CA PRO A 274 -15.01 -22.10 -0.42
C PRO A 274 -16.32 -21.39 -0.75
N PRO A 275 -16.89 -20.60 0.17
CA PRO A 275 -18.11 -19.83 -0.08
C PRO A 275 -17.88 -18.70 -1.08
N GLU A 276 -18.97 -18.30 -1.77
CA GLU A 276 -18.96 -17.18 -2.72
C GLU A 276 -18.62 -15.85 -2.06
N ALA A 277 -18.88 -15.75 -0.77
CA ALA A 277 -18.56 -14.58 0.06
C ALA A 277 -17.10 -14.11 -0.06
N PHE A 278 -16.14 -15.04 -0.22
CA PHE A 278 -14.72 -14.67 -0.39
C PHE A 278 -14.41 -14.08 -1.78
N ALA A 279 -15.28 -14.33 -2.77
CA ALA A 279 -15.14 -13.80 -4.12
C ALA A 279 -15.86 -12.47 -4.33
N HIS A 280 -16.73 -12.08 -3.39
CA HIS A 280 -17.59 -10.90 -3.53
C HIS A 280 -16.78 -9.64 -3.83
N HIS A 281 -17.05 -8.99 -4.97
CA HIS A 281 -16.33 -7.83 -5.52
C HIS A 281 -14.81 -7.97 -5.72
N ALA A 282 -14.22 -9.15 -5.47
CA ALA A 282 -12.76 -9.32 -5.53
C ALA A 282 -12.18 -9.07 -6.92
N ASP A 283 -12.83 -9.59 -7.96
CA ASP A 283 -12.39 -9.48 -9.35
C ASP A 283 -12.59 -8.06 -9.90
N ASP A 284 -13.70 -7.41 -9.54
CA ASP A 284 -13.96 -6.02 -9.93
C ASP A 284 -13.00 -5.05 -9.26
N MET A 285 -12.70 -5.27 -7.98
CA MET A 285 -11.71 -4.49 -7.26
C MET A 285 -10.30 -4.65 -7.86
N TRP A 286 -9.93 -5.86 -8.30
CA TRP A 286 -8.67 -6.07 -9.01
C TRP A 286 -8.65 -5.28 -10.32
N ARG A 287 -9.64 -5.48 -11.19
CA ARG A 287 -9.68 -4.87 -12.52
C ARG A 287 -9.79 -3.36 -12.49
N ASN A 288 -10.62 -2.82 -11.60
CA ASN A 288 -11.00 -1.41 -11.63
C ASN A 288 -10.19 -0.53 -10.67
N VAL A 289 -9.54 -1.12 -9.63
CA VAL A 289 -8.87 -0.35 -8.58
C VAL A 289 -7.43 -0.78 -8.40
N THR A 290 -7.20 -1.99 -7.88
CA THR A 290 -5.89 -2.33 -7.33
C THR A 290 -4.83 -2.61 -8.38
N ARG A 291 -5.20 -3.16 -9.52
CA ARG A 291 -4.27 -3.41 -10.64
C ARG A 291 -3.56 -2.13 -11.10
N ALA A 292 -4.26 -0.99 -11.10
CA ALA A 292 -3.71 0.30 -11.46
C ALA A 292 -2.63 0.81 -10.50
N LEU A 293 -2.57 0.27 -9.29
CA LEU A 293 -1.69 0.75 -8.22
C LEU A 293 -0.40 -0.06 -8.09
N TYR A 294 -0.32 -1.29 -8.66
CA TYR A 294 0.89 -2.09 -8.58
C TYR A 294 1.99 -1.55 -9.49
N LEU A 295 3.17 -1.36 -8.94
CA LEU A 295 4.34 -0.82 -9.62
C LEU A 295 5.11 -1.93 -10.34
N TRP A 296 6.00 -1.55 -11.25
CA TRP A 296 6.85 -2.48 -12.01
C TRP A 296 7.69 -3.41 -11.11
N ASP A 297 8.08 -2.96 -9.94
CA ASP A 297 8.83 -3.75 -8.96
C ASP A 297 7.95 -4.62 -8.04
N GLY A 298 6.65 -4.63 -8.24
CA GLY A 298 5.67 -5.39 -7.45
C GLY A 298 5.24 -4.71 -6.14
N ASP A 299 5.75 -3.52 -5.81
CA ASP A 299 5.22 -2.70 -4.72
C ASP A 299 3.89 -2.05 -5.13
N ILE A 300 3.19 -1.46 -4.19
CA ILE A 300 1.90 -0.82 -4.44
C ILE A 300 1.95 0.67 -4.11
N LEU A 301 1.37 1.49 -4.99
CA LEU A 301 1.25 2.93 -4.80
C LEU A 301 0.19 3.25 -3.73
N PHE A 302 0.45 4.28 -2.93
CA PHE A 302 -0.46 4.86 -1.94
C PHE A 302 -0.82 6.29 -2.33
N PRO A 303 -1.88 6.51 -3.14
CA PRO A 303 -2.17 7.81 -3.76
C PRO A 303 -2.43 8.95 -2.78
N THR A 304 -2.93 8.68 -1.59
CA THR A 304 -3.14 9.70 -0.53
C THR A 304 -2.09 9.63 0.58
N GLY A 305 -1.05 8.79 0.40
CA GLY A 305 -0.06 8.49 1.43
C GLY A 305 -0.43 7.29 2.29
N GLN A 306 0.38 7.04 3.30
CA GLN A 306 0.21 5.91 4.21
C GLN A 306 0.63 6.29 5.63
N ASP A 307 -0.22 6.02 6.60
CA ASP A 307 0.04 6.23 8.03
C ASP A 307 0.95 5.16 8.66
N TRP A 308 0.98 3.97 8.05
CA TRP A 308 1.78 2.84 8.49
C TRP A 308 2.78 2.44 7.41
N SER A 309 3.97 3.01 7.40
CA SER A 309 5.00 2.79 6.37
C SER A 309 5.32 1.32 6.10
N TRP A 310 5.25 0.46 7.12
CA TRP A 310 5.48 -0.99 6.98
C TRP A 310 4.44 -1.72 6.12
N LYS A 311 3.25 -1.15 5.91
CA LYS A 311 2.22 -1.72 5.02
C LYS A 311 2.58 -1.59 3.54
N SER A 312 3.50 -0.70 3.19
CA SER A 312 3.89 -0.44 1.80
C SER A 312 4.73 -1.56 1.19
N TYR A 313 5.41 -2.39 2.02
CA TYR A 313 6.29 -3.42 1.49
C TYR A 313 5.57 -4.70 1.12
N ALA A 314 5.95 -5.23 -0.04
CA ALA A 314 5.66 -6.60 -0.47
C ALA A 314 4.24 -7.07 -0.12
N GLN A 315 3.24 -6.47 -0.76
CA GLN A 315 1.85 -6.95 -0.67
C GLN A 315 1.65 -8.19 -1.55
N SER A 316 2.66 -9.08 -1.55
CA SER A 316 2.69 -10.30 -2.36
C SER A 316 1.56 -11.27 -2.06
N GLU A 317 1.04 -11.27 -0.82
CA GLU A 317 -0.06 -12.14 -0.43
C GLU A 317 -1.38 -11.80 -1.15
N TYR A 318 -1.66 -10.50 -1.36
CA TYR A 318 -2.81 -10.09 -2.17
C TYR A 318 -2.65 -10.55 -3.63
N LEU A 319 -1.45 -10.40 -4.18
CA LEU A 319 -1.13 -10.85 -5.53
C LEU A 319 -1.22 -12.38 -5.65
N CYS A 320 -0.71 -13.12 -4.66
CA CYS A 320 -0.85 -14.56 -4.55
C CYS A 320 -2.33 -14.99 -4.55
N TRP A 321 -3.18 -14.33 -3.74
CA TRP A 321 -4.61 -14.61 -3.69
C TRP A 321 -5.30 -14.32 -5.02
N GLN A 322 -5.03 -13.18 -5.63
CA GLN A 322 -5.57 -12.82 -6.95
C GLN A 322 -5.14 -13.82 -8.04
N ARG A 323 -3.86 -14.22 -8.03
CA ARG A 323 -3.35 -15.22 -8.96
C ARG A 323 -4.02 -16.58 -8.79
N LEU A 324 -4.00 -17.12 -7.58
CA LEU A 324 -4.38 -18.51 -7.33
C LEU A 324 -5.89 -18.69 -7.21
N SER A 325 -6.54 -17.87 -6.41
CA SER A 325 -7.97 -18.00 -6.11
C SER A 325 -8.86 -17.30 -7.12
N ARG A 326 -8.42 -16.15 -7.63
CA ARG A 326 -9.19 -15.35 -8.62
C ARG A 326 -8.72 -15.57 -10.06
N ARG A 327 -7.69 -16.41 -10.28
CA ARG A 327 -7.16 -16.78 -11.60
C ARG A 327 -6.68 -15.59 -12.44
N GLN A 328 -6.19 -14.51 -11.78
CA GLN A 328 -5.68 -13.31 -12.42
C GLN A 328 -4.20 -13.51 -12.81
N ALA A 329 -3.92 -13.83 -14.07
CA ALA A 329 -2.57 -14.14 -14.54
C ALA A 329 -1.58 -12.96 -14.36
N ALA A 330 -2.05 -11.72 -14.58
CA ALA A 330 -1.25 -10.51 -14.37
C ALA A 330 -0.78 -10.35 -12.90
N ALA A 331 -1.58 -10.79 -11.93
CA ALA A 331 -1.17 -10.77 -10.53
C ALA A 331 0.06 -11.64 -10.26
N GLY A 332 0.23 -12.74 -11.01
CA GLY A 332 1.40 -13.62 -10.91
C GLY A 332 2.71 -12.96 -11.34
N ALA A 333 2.65 -12.07 -12.34
CA ALA A 333 3.81 -11.31 -12.76
C ALA A 333 4.26 -10.30 -11.67
N PHE A 334 3.30 -9.53 -11.12
CA PHE A 334 3.60 -8.62 -10.01
C PHE A 334 4.04 -9.34 -8.74
N GLU A 335 3.44 -10.50 -8.41
CA GLU A 335 3.87 -11.35 -7.28
C GLU A 335 5.32 -11.75 -7.43
N SER A 336 5.71 -12.21 -8.62
CA SER A 336 7.08 -12.62 -8.93
C SER A 336 8.09 -11.51 -8.63
N ARG A 337 7.75 -10.27 -8.95
CA ARG A 337 8.58 -9.09 -8.62
C ARG A 337 8.57 -8.79 -7.14
N ALA A 338 7.39 -8.74 -6.52
CA ALA A 338 7.24 -8.39 -5.11
C ALA A 338 8.06 -9.30 -4.18
N ILE A 339 8.04 -10.62 -4.41
CA ILE A 339 8.78 -11.57 -3.57
C ILE A 339 10.29 -11.53 -3.82
N GLN A 340 10.73 -11.31 -5.06
CA GLN A 340 12.15 -11.11 -5.37
C GLN A 340 12.67 -9.82 -4.73
N MET A 341 11.90 -8.73 -4.78
CA MET A 341 12.27 -7.47 -4.12
C MET A 341 12.27 -7.59 -2.60
N ALA A 342 11.33 -8.34 -2.01
CA ALA A 342 11.33 -8.63 -0.57
C ALA A 342 12.62 -9.37 -0.16
N LEU A 343 13.04 -10.38 -0.93
CA LEU A 343 14.28 -11.10 -0.67
C LEU A 343 15.51 -10.20 -0.81
N LYS A 344 15.56 -9.38 -1.87
CA LYS A 344 16.65 -8.40 -2.05
C LYS A 344 16.77 -7.44 -0.86
N ARG A 345 15.64 -6.91 -0.37
CA ARG A 345 15.61 -6.03 0.81
C ARG A 345 16.06 -6.75 2.08
N GLN A 346 15.59 -7.98 2.29
CA GLN A 346 15.96 -8.78 3.45
C GLN A 346 17.47 -9.05 3.48
N LEU A 347 18.06 -9.39 2.33
CA LEU A 347 19.49 -9.59 2.17
C LEU A 347 20.28 -8.28 2.40
N ALA A 348 19.76 -7.14 1.94
CA ALA A 348 20.39 -5.83 2.14
C ALA A 348 20.39 -5.40 3.62
N VAL A 349 19.36 -5.75 4.39
CA VAL A 349 19.31 -5.52 5.85
C VAL A 349 20.28 -6.44 6.59
N GLY A 350 20.54 -7.64 6.06
CA GLY A 350 21.54 -8.58 6.57
C GLY A 350 21.17 -9.33 7.84
N THR A 351 20.09 -8.95 8.54
CA THR A 351 19.66 -9.56 9.81
C THR A 351 18.59 -10.65 9.63
N GLY A 352 18.06 -10.83 8.42
CA GLY A 352 16.91 -11.68 8.15
C GLY A 352 15.56 -10.98 8.35
N ALA A 353 15.49 -9.87 9.10
CA ALA A 353 14.32 -9.01 9.22
C ALA A 353 14.19 -8.07 8.00
N LEU A 354 13.09 -7.31 7.95
CA LEU A 354 12.86 -6.30 6.91
C LEU A 354 13.21 -4.86 7.33
N GLY A 355 13.85 -4.70 8.50
CA GLY A 355 14.31 -3.39 8.98
C GLY A 355 13.24 -2.52 9.63
N TYR A 356 12.07 -3.07 10.00
CA TYR A 356 11.07 -2.31 10.77
C TYR A 356 11.48 -2.11 12.22
N SER A 357 11.04 -0.99 12.80
CA SER A 357 11.43 -0.58 14.16
C SER A 357 10.87 -1.46 15.28
N ASN A 358 9.74 -2.16 15.05
CA ASN A 358 9.13 -3.00 16.07
C ASN A 358 8.92 -4.45 15.63
N PHE A 359 8.88 -5.35 16.60
CA PHE A 359 8.73 -6.78 16.42
C PHE A 359 7.40 -7.14 15.74
N GLY A 360 6.28 -6.60 16.21
CA GLY A 360 4.95 -6.93 15.68
C GLY A 360 4.81 -6.60 14.18
N ASN A 361 5.39 -5.49 13.73
CA ASN A 361 5.38 -5.12 12.31
C ASN A 361 6.26 -6.06 11.48
N ASN A 362 7.43 -6.45 11.98
CA ASN A 362 8.30 -7.41 11.31
C ASN A 362 7.61 -8.76 11.14
N THR A 363 6.96 -9.29 12.17
CA THR A 363 6.35 -10.64 12.15
C THR A 363 5.13 -10.76 11.25
N THR A 364 4.51 -9.67 10.84
CA THR A 364 3.37 -9.70 9.90
C THR A 364 3.75 -10.30 8.54
N LYS A 365 4.97 -10.07 8.07
CA LYS A 365 5.40 -10.55 6.75
C LYS A 365 5.65 -12.06 6.68
N PRO A 366 6.40 -12.70 7.61
CA PRO A 366 6.56 -14.15 7.60
C PRO A 366 5.23 -14.91 7.73
N ASN A 367 4.23 -14.39 8.44
CA ASN A 367 2.87 -14.92 8.43
C ASN A 367 2.28 -14.94 7.01
N LYS A 368 2.35 -13.82 6.31
CA LYS A 368 1.86 -13.68 4.94
C LYS A 368 2.58 -14.60 3.97
N TRP A 369 3.90 -14.71 4.06
CA TRP A 369 4.71 -15.60 3.24
C TRP A 369 4.38 -17.09 3.50
N ALA A 370 4.14 -17.43 4.76
CA ALA A 370 3.74 -18.79 5.13
C ALA A 370 2.40 -19.19 4.49
N PHE A 371 1.39 -18.32 4.55
CA PHE A 371 0.11 -18.57 3.89
C PHE A 371 0.23 -18.56 2.37
N SER A 372 1.01 -17.66 1.78
CA SER A 372 1.26 -17.66 0.32
C SER A 372 1.94 -18.97 -0.12
N TYR A 373 2.92 -19.46 0.65
CA TYR A 373 3.52 -20.78 0.40
C TYR A 373 2.48 -21.89 0.41
N LEU A 374 1.60 -21.93 1.42
CA LEU A 374 0.54 -22.93 1.54
C LEU A 374 -0.47 -22.83 0.37
N CYS A 375 -0.84 -21.62 -0.03
CA CYS A 375 -1.70 -21.43 -1.19
C CYS A 375 -1.05 -22.00 -2.47
N HIS A 376 0.20 -21.69 -2.74
CA HIS A 376 0.94 -22.28 -3.89
C HIS A 376 1.16 -23.79 -3.79
N LYS A 377 1.08 -24.35 -2.60
CA LYS A 377 1.19 -25.81 -2.40
C LYS A 377 -0.12 -26.53 -2.67
N HIS A 378 -1.25 -25.91 -2.41
CA HIS A 378 -2.57 -26.56 -2.37
C HIS A 378 -3.59 -26.02 -3.37
N ILE A 379 -3.26 -24.95 -4.09
CA ILE A 379 -4.15 -24.35 -5.09
C ILE A 379 -3.41 -24.32 -6.43
N ASP A 380 -4.04 -24.88 -7.47
CA ASP A 380 -3.49 -24.87 -8.82
C ASP A 380 -3.38 -23.45 -9.34
N SER A 381 -2.21 -23.13 -9.87
CA SER A 381 -1.91 -21.81 -10.40
C SER A 381 -2.13 -21.77 -11.91
N PRO A 382 -2.75 -20.70 -12.44
CA PRO A 382 -2.58 -20.38 -13.85
C PRO A 382 -1.12 -20.02 -14.11
N ASP A 383 -0.64 -20.28 -15.32
CA ASP A 383 0.65 -19.77 -15.74
C ASP A 383 0.62 -18.24 -15.73
N PRO A 384 1.62 -17.60 -15.13
CA PRO A 384 1.66 -16.15 -15.10
C PRO A 384 2.05 -15.62 -16.49
N VAL A 385 1.44 -14.50 -16.87
CA VAL A 385 1.86 -13.74 -18.07
C VAL A 385 3.22 -13.08 -17.83
N SER A 386 3.84 -12.56 -18.90
CA SER A 386 5.05 -11.75 -18.76
C SER A 386 4.79 -10.47 -17.98
N MET A 387 5.84 -9.85 -17.45
CA MET A 387 5.70 -8.56 -16.74
C MET A 387 5.23 -7.46 -17.68
N GLU A 388 5.65 -7.49 -18.94
CA GLU A 388 5.26 -6.57 -20.00
C GLU A 388 3.75 -6.66 -20.30
N GLU A 389 3.20 -7.87 -20.40
CA GLU A 389 1.77 -8.10 -20.60
C GLU A 389 0.96 -7.63 -19.39
N ALA A 390 1.36 -8.02 -18.17
CA ALA A 390 0.70 -7.58 -16.94
C ALA A 390 0.70 -6.05 -16.80
N TYR A 391 1.81 -5.41 -17.16
CA TYR A 391 1.93 -3.96 -17.16
C TYR A 391 1.02 -3.33 -18.22
N LYS A 392 1.00 -3.86 -19.45
CA LYS A 392 0.14 -3.41 -20.54
C LYS A 392 -1.34 -3.47 -20.18
N GLU A 393 -1.78 -4.53 -19.51
CA GLU A 393 -3.16 -4.66 -19.02
C GLU A 393 -3.53 -3.59 -18.00
N SER A 394 -2.56 -3.04 -17.28
CA SER A 394 -2.79 -2.03 -16.24
C SER A 394 -2.70 -0.59 -16.75
N LEU A 395 -2.38 -0.37 -18.03
CA LEU A 395 -2.31 0.98 -18.62
C LEU A 395 -3.71 1.63 -18.66
N GLY A 396 -3.74 2.94 -18.53
CA GLY A 396 -4.97 3.72 -18.64
C GLY A 396 -5.10 4.83 -17.61
N VAL A 397 -6.26 5.46 -17.63
CA VAL A 397 -6.66 6.52 -16.70
C VAL A 397 -7.76 6.03 -15.78
N TYR A 398 -7.51 6.12 -14.49
CA TYR A 398 -8.41 5.71 -13.42
C TYR A 398 -8.78 6.93 -12.59
N ILE A 399 -10.05 7.24 -12.47
CA ILE A 399 -10.55 8.37 -11.67
C ILE A 399 -11.43 7.79 -10.57
N PHE A 400 -11.08 8.09 -9.33
CA PHE A 400 -11.73 7.62 -8.12
C PHE A 400 -12.34 8.81 -7.36
N PRO A 401 -13.58 9.22 -7.72
CA PRO A 401 -14.16 10.46 -7.19
C PRO A 401 -14.44 10.41 -5.70
N HIS A 402 -14.76 9.22 -5.15
CA HIS A 402 -15.08 9.08 -3.73
C HIS A 402 -13.86 9.33 -2.84
N VAL A 403 -12.70 8.83 -3.23
CA VAL A 403 -11.43 9.06 -2.51
C VAL A 403 -10.61 10.22 -3.08
N LYS A 404 -11.20 10.95 -4.05
CA LYS A 404 -10.64 12.18 -4.64
C LYS A 404 -9.22 11.98 -5.20
N VAL A 405 -9.06 10.98 -6.07
CA VAL A 405 -7.79 10.61 -6.70
C VAL A 405 -7.97 10.32 -8.19
N ALA A 406 -7.00 10.73 -8.99
CA ALA A 406 -6.82 10.25 -10.36
C ALA A 406 -5.44 9.59 -10.49
N VAL A 407 -5.41 8.46 -11.20
CA VAL A 407 -4.17 7.75 -11.54
C VAL A 407 -4.10 7.60 -13.05
N HIS A 408 -3.00 8.04 -13.64
CA HIS A 408 -2.69 7.78 -15.04
C HIS A 408 -1.47 6.86 -15.12
N ARG A 409 -1.66 5.71 -15.72
CA ARG A 409 -0.62 4.74 -15.99
C ARG A 409 -0.32 4.69 -17.49
N ALA A 410 0.85 5.19 -17.86
CA ALA A 410 1.36 5.20 -19.22
C ALA A 410 2.56 4.24 -19.34
N PRO A 411 3.04 3.89 -20.55
CA PRO A 411 4.15 2.96 -20.74
C PRO A 411 5.44 3.37 -20.03
N THR A 412 5.63 4.65 -19.75
CA THR A 412 6.89 5.20 -19.20
C THR A 412 6.73 5.78 -17.80
N LYS A 413 5.50 5.85 -17.27
CA LYS A 413 5.24 6.52 -16.00
C LYS A 413 3.94 6.10 -15.32
N ILE A 414 3.90 6.31 -14.02
CA ILE A 414 2.67 6.47 -13.24
C ILE A 414 2.59 7.91 -12.73
N VAL A 415 1.44 8.54 -12.90
CA VAL A 415 1.11 9.82 -12.28
C VAL A 415 -0.13 9.64 -11.44
N SER A 416 -0.04 10.00 -10.16
CA SER A 416 -1.17 10.01 -9.25
C SER A 416 -1.38 11.40 -8.69
N VAL A 417 -2.60 11.89 -8.75
CA VAL A 417 -3.00 13.21 -8.27
C VAL A 417 -4.13 13.06 -7.27
N SER A 418 -3.92 13.53 -6.05
CA SER A 418 -4.96 13.60 -5.03
C SER A 418 -5.41 15.04 -4.81
N TRP A 419 -6.74 15.24 -4.78
CA TRP A 419 -7.39 16.48 -4.33
C TRP A 419 -8.20 16.26 -3.05
N HIS A 420 -7.76 15.30 -2.24
CA HIS A 420 -8.37 14.96 -0.97
C HIS A 420 -8.23 16.11 0.04
N ASP A 421 -9.26 16.39 0.86
CA ASP A 421 -9.27 17.53 1.76
C ASP A 421 -8.10 17.54 2.77
N LYS A 422 -7.66 16.36 3.18
CA LYS A 422 -6.60 16.20 4.17
C LYS A 422 -5.22 15.93 3.54
N TYR A 423 -5.19 15.25 2.39
CA TYR A 423 -3.95 14.78 1.77
C TYR A 423 -3.98 15.01 0.25
N GLN A 424 -3.12 15.90 -0.27
CA GLN A 424 -3.02 16.23 -1.69
C GLN A 424 -1.63 15.91 -2.27
N PRO A 425 -1.10 14.69 -2.12
CA PRO A 425 0.14 14.35 -2.79
C PRO A 425 -0.08 14.23 -4.30
N ILE A 426 0.97 14.55 -5.03
CA ILE A 426 1.08 14.27 -6.46
C ILE A 426 2.33 13.39 -6.60
N TYR A 427 2.16 12.21 -7.15
CA TYR A 427 3.26 11.29 -7.41
C TYR A 427 3.51 11.23 -8.90
N ILE A 428 4.77 11.37 -9.31
CA ILE A 428 5.23 11.16 -10.67
C ILE A 428 6.37 10.16 -10.61
N LEU A 429 6.21 9.04 -11.24
CA LEU A 429 7.08 7.89 -11.15
C LEU A 429 7.48 7.43 -12.55
N PRO A 430 8.78 7.32 -12.88
CA PRO A 430 9.20 6.60 -14.06
C PRO A 430 8.89 5.11 -13.90
N GLU A 431 8.34 4.48 -14.93
CA GLU A 431 7.89 3.08 -14.93
C GLU A 431 8.26 2.35 -16.23
N GLY A 432 7.98 1.05 -16.26
CA GLY A 432 8.12 0.24 -17.46
C GLY A 432 9.55 -0.16 -17.83
N ASP A 433 10.47 -0.19 -16.85
CA ASP A 433 11.85 -0.61 -17.09
C ASP A 433 12.41 -1.45 -15.94
N SER A 434 13.02 -2.58 -16.28
CA SER A 434 13.67 -3.47 -15.32
C SER A 434 14.94 -2.87 -14.69
N THR A 435 15.47 -1.78 -15.25
CA THR A 435 16.62 -1.07 -14.69
C THR A 435 16.25 -0.25 -13.45
N PHE A 436 14.96 0.05 -13.27
CA PHE A 436 14.44 0.79 -12.13
C PHE A 436 14.00 -0.12 -10.98
N ALA A 437 14.93 -0.84 -10.38
CA ALA A 437 14.65 -1.47 -9.10
C ALA A 437 14.65 -0.42 -7.98
N ASN A 438 13.49 -0.02 -7.50
CA ASN A 438 13.21 1.11 -6.58
C ASN A 438 13.43 2.49 -7.21
N PRO A 439 12.66 2.86 -8.24
CA PRO A 439 12.71 4.22 -8.76
C PRO A 439 12.32 5.20 -7.65
N PRO A 440 12.99 6.37 -7.58
CA PRO A 440 12.59 7.39 -6.63
C PRO A 440 11.22 7.93 -7.00
N PHE A 441 10.34 8.09 -6.02
CA PHE A 441 9.12 8.86 -6.21
C PHE A 441 9.44 10.33 -6.24
N PHE A 442 8.86 11.03 -7.21
CA PHE A 442 8.87 12.47 -7.26
C PHE A 442 7.48 12.97 -6.88
N PHE A 443 7.37 13.60 -5.74
CA PHE A 443 6.12 14.24 -5.33
C PHE A 443 6.38 15.70 -4.99
N PRO A 444 5.44 16.60 -5.31
CA PRO A 444 5.54 17.98 -4.86
C PRO A 444 5.45 17.97 -3.35
N TYR A 445 6.53 18.26 -2.71
CA TYR A 445 6.56 18.57 -1.30
C TYR A 445 6.09 20.02 -1.17
N ALA A 446 4.78 20.23 -1.19
CA ALA A 446 4.25 21.48 -0.69
C ALA A 446 4.59 21.54 0.80
N ARG A 447 5.64 22.27 1.18
CA ARG A 447 5.67 22.79 2.54
C ARG A 447 4.31 23.45 2.75
N THR A 448 3.68 23.16 3.87
CA THR A 448 2.43 23.74 4.32
C THR A 448 2.47 25.28 4.50
N SER A 449 3.64 25.89 4.32
CA SER A 449 3.83 27.34 4.21
C SER A 449 3.77 27.72 2.74
N GLY A 450 2.63 28.22 2.30
CA GLY A 450 2.39 28.63 0.94
C GLY A 450 3.54 29.44 0.36
N GLY A 451 3.91 29.15 -0.90
CA GLY A 451 4.91 29.89 -1.63
C GLY A 451 4.54 31.33 -1.95
N VAL A 452 3.60 31.94 -1.21
CA VAL A 452 3.14 33.31 -1.43
C VAL A 452 3.13 34.08 -0.12
N ARG A 453 3.76 35.25 -0.12
CA ARG A 453 3.68 36.25 0.96
C ARG A 453 3.06 37.53 0.47
N ILE A 454 2.31 38.21 1.35
CA ILE A 454 1.89 39.59 1.15
C ILE A 454 3.02 40.49 1.63
N THR A 455 3.60 41.31 0.75
CA THR A 455 4.78 42.13 1.06
C THR A 455 4.45 43.45 1.77
N SER A 456 3.17 43.88 1.78
CA SER A 456 2.74 45.15 2.36
C SER A 456 2.58 45.13 3.88
N GLU A 457 2.68 43.98 4.54
CA GLU A 457 2.60 43.89 5.99
C GLU A 457 3.98 43.71 6.59
N SER A 458 4.46 44.70 7.32
CA SER A 458 5.58 44.59 8.26
C SER A 458 5.15 43.67 9.41
N THR A 459 5.12 42.38 9.11
CA THR A 459 4.75 41.35 10.08
C THR A 459 5.93 41.15 11.00
N GLY A 460 5.78 41.61 12.25
CA GLY A 460 6.71 41.34 13.34
C GLY A 460 7.00 39.84 13.46
N LYS A 461 8.13 39.50 14.04
CA LYS A 461 8.72 38.13 14.19
C LYS A 461 7.79 37.00 14.68
N LYS A 462 6.52 37.24 14.98
CA LYS A 462 5.57 36.25 15.53
C LYS A 462 4.71 35.50 14.51
N GLN A 463 4.67 35.88 13.23
CA GLN A 463 3.82 35.20 12.22
C GLN A 463 4.56 34.12 11.42
N ARG A 464 5.31 33.23 12.08
CA ARG A 464 5.98 32.07 11.45
C ARG A 464 5.16 30.78 11.43
N ARG A 465 3.88 30.77 11.80
CA ARG A 465 3.02 29.61 11.53
C ARG A 465 2.47 29.72 10.12
N ALA A 466 3.11 29.00 9.25
CA ALA A 466 2.63 28.82 7.89
C ALA A 466 1.16 28.40 7.87
N GLU A 467 0.32 29.20 7.24
CA GLU A 467 -1.08 28.85 7.09
C GLU A 467 -1.23 27.66 6.16
N ARG A 468 -2.00 26.66 6.60
CA ARG A 468 -2.24 25.45 5.84
C ARG A 468 -3.23 25.72 4.72
N TRP A 469 -2.99 25.13 3.57
CA TRP A 469 -3.98 25.05 2.50
C TRP A 469 -5.13 24.15 2.96
N SER A 470 -6.34 24.61 2.72
CA SER A 470 -7.61 23.94 3.07
C SER A 470 -8.66 24.24 1.99
N LYS A 471 -9.92 23.88 2.23
CA LYS A 471 -11.05 24.19 1.32
C LYS A 471 -10.73 23.83 -0.14
N ILE A 472 -10.51 22.55 -0.38
CA ILE A 472 -10.24 22.05 -1.72
C ILE A 472 -11.52 22.04 -2.54
N GLN A 473 -11.50 22.67 -3.71
CA GLN A 473 -12.60 22.64 -4.67
C GLN A 473 -12.11 22.03 -5.98
N LEU A 474 -12.61 20.85 -6.31
CA LEU A 474 -12.37 20.24 -7.60
C LEU A 474 -13.06 21.09 -8.68
N LEU A 475 -12.33 21.43 -9.72
CA LEU A 475 -12.85 22.09 -10.94
C LEU A 475 -13.07 21.05 -12.03
N GLU A 476 -12.14 20.11 -12.16
CA GLU A 476 -12.17 19.08 -13.19
C GLU A 476 -11.26 17.90 -12.84
N ALA A 477 -11.71 16.71 -13.14
CA ALA A 477 -10.88 15.51 -13.22
C ALA A 477 -11.39 14.69 -14.41
N GLU A 478 -10.61 14.63 -15.49
CA GLU A 478 -11.04 14.07 -16.76
C GLU A 478 -9.98 13.22 -17.45
N ARG A 479 -10.45 12.37 -18.35
CA ARG A 479 -9.60 11.68 -19.32
C ARG A 479 -9.40 12.59 -20.54
N THR A 480 -8.16 12.65 -21.01
CA THR A 480 -7.78 13.45 -22.21
C THR A 480 -7.14 12.53 -23.24
N HIS A 481 -6.90 13.05 -24.45
CA HIS A 481 -6.22 12.30 -25.52
C HIS A 481 -6.87 10.89 -25.74
N GLU A 482 -8.18 10.88 -25.94
CA GLU A 482 -8.94 9.63 -26.14
C GLU A 482 -8.73 8.59 -25.02
N GLY A 483 -8.60 9.04 -23.76
CA GLY A 483 -8.37 8.19 -22.59
C GLY A 483 -6.92 7.81 -22.34
N LYS A 484 -5.95 8.31 -23.13
CA LYS A 484 -4.51 8.06 -22.97
C LYS A 484 -3.79 9.10 -22.14
N GLY A 485 -4.49 10.10 -21.62
CA GLY A 485 -3.98 11.14 -20.75
C GLY A 485 -5.01 11.51 -19.69
N THR A 486 -4.60 12.32 -18.72
CA THR A 486 -5.51 12.83 -17.68
C THR A 486 -5.22 14.29 -17.38
N ARG A 487 -6.25 15.03 -16.99
CA ARG A 487 -6.15 16.37 -16.45
C ARG A 487 -6.95 16.47 -15.16
N VAL A 488 -6.30 17.02 -14.13
CA VAL A 488 -6.92 17.31 -12.83
C VAL A 488 -6.71 18.78 -12.53
N ARG A 489 -7.78 19.50 -12.23
CA ARG A 489 -7.75 20.91 -11.84
C ARG A 489 -8.54 21.11 -10.55
N TYR A 490 -7.95 21.82 -9.60
CA TYR A 490 -8.61 22.18 -8.36
C TYR A 490 -8.07 23.50 -7.82
N THR A 491 -8.83 24.13 -6.96
CA THR A 491 -8.37 25.23 -6.12
C THR A 491 -8.25 24.79 -4.67
N ARG A 492 -7.37 25.47 -3.93
CA ARG A 492 -7.25 25.35 -2.49
C ARG A 492 -7.00 26.71 -1.87
N SER A 493 -7.62 26.99 -0.72
CA SER A 493 -7.52 28.31 -0.10
C SER A 493 -6.85 28.23 1.27
N ARG A 494 -6.19 29.31 1.65
CA ARG A 494 -5.66 29.52 3.00
C ARG A 494 -6.68 30.31 3.85
N LYS A 495 -6.44 30.39 5.16
CA LYS A 495 -7.29 31.18 6.08
C LYS A 495 -7.22 32.68 5.80
N ASP A 496 -6.10 33.19 5.28
CA ASP A 496 -5.92 34.58 4.86
C ASP A 496 -6.63 34.94 3.54
N GLY A 497 -7.37 33.98 2.96
CA GLY A 497 -8.17 34.17 1.76
C GLY A 497 -7.41 33.95 0.45
N ILE A 498 -6.09 33.79 0.47
CA ILE A 498 -5.33 33.48 -0.76
C ILE A 498 -5.77 32.15 -1.30
N THR A 499 -6.14 32.11 -2.58
CA THR A 499 -6.50 30.89 -3.29
C THR A 499 -5.39 30.50 -4.27
N GLN A 500 -5.02 29.23 -4.27
CA GLN A 500 -4.11 28.65 -5.24
C GLN A 500 -4.89 27.80 -6.24
N TYR A 501 -4.70 28.06 -7.50
CA TYR A 501 -5.10 27.16 -8.59
C TYR A 501 -3.98 26.14 -8.84
N VAL A 502 -4.35 24.88 -9.01
CA VAL A 502 -3.45 23.78 -9.35
C VAL A 502 -4.05 23.02 -10.53
N SER A 503 -3.24 22.81 -11.54
CA SER A 503 -3.59 21.99 -12.68
C SER A 503 -2.47 21.02 -13.01
N ILE A 504 -2.81 19.75 -13.14
CA ILE A 504 -1.90 18.68 -13.54
C ILE A 504 -2.45 18.04 -14.81
N ALA A 505 -1.64 18.04 -15.88
CA ALA A 505 -1.95 17.34 -17.11
C ALA A 505 -0.87 16.26 -17.33
N SER A 506 -1.25 14.99 -17.25
CA SER A 506 -0.39 13.87 -17.59
C SER A 506 -0.67 13.47 -19.04
N LEU A 507 0.31 13.69 -19.93
CA LEU A 507 0.19 13.41 -21.35
C LEU A 507 0.40 11.91 -21.65
N PRO A 508 0.01 11.43 -22.83
CA PRO A 508 0.20 10.01 -23.22
C PRO A 508 1.66 9.54 -23.21
N ASP A 509 2.58 10.45 -23.46
CA ASP A 509 4.03 10.21 -23.49
C ASP A 509 4.70 10.37 -22.11
N GLU A 510 6.01 10.61 -22.11
CA GLU A 510 6.82 10.82 -20.92
C GLU A 510 6.51 12.11 -20.14
N ALA A 511 5.78 13.07 -20.71
CA ALA A 511 5.60 14.40 -20.12
C ALA A 511 4.42 14.47 -19.15
N THR A 512 4.62 15.17 -18.03
CA THR A 512 3.58 15.59 -17.10
C THR A 512 3.75 17.06 -16.80
N VAL A 513 2.70 17.85 -17.00
CA VAL A 513 2.72 19.30 -16.77
C VAL A 513 2.02 19.59 -15.45
N TYR A 514 2.73 20.29 -14.59
CA TYR A 514 2.15 20.90 -13.40
C TYR A 514 2.11 22.42 -13.61
N CYS A 515 0.96 23.03 -13.41
CA CYS A 515 0.75 24.46 -13.50
C CYS A 515 0.08 24.99 -12.23
N THR A 516 0.45 26.18 -11.80
CA THR A 516 -0.18 26.89 -10.69
C THR A 516 -0.25 28.37 -10.91
N ALA A 517 -1.27 29.01 -10.31
CA ALA A 517 -1.43 30.45 -10.19
C ALA A 517 -2.06 30.76 -8.83
N PHE A 518 -2.03 32.04 -8.43
CA PHE A 518 -2.57 32.48 -7.13
C PHE A 518 -3.57 33.61 -7.34
N GLN A 519 -4.65 33.61 -6.57
CA GLN A 519 -5.63 34.69 -6.54
C GLN A 519 -5.43 35.52 -5.29
N ALA A 520 -5.38 36.85 -5.45
CA ALA A 520 -5.21 37.79 -4.36
C ALA A 520 -6.46 37.86 -3.48
N SER A 521 -6.29 37.87 -2.16
CA SER A 521 -7.39 38.02 -1.20
C SER A 521 -7.76 39.47 -0.95
N LYS A 522 -6.84 40.41 -1.20
CA LYS A 522 -7.00 41.86 -1.01
C LYS A 522 -6.06 42.59 -1.97
N ASP A 523 -6.24 43.87 -2.16
CA ASP A 523 -5.31 44.71 -2.89
C ASP A 523 -3.93 44.72 -2.23
N GLY A 524 -2.87 44.61 -2.98
CA GLY A 524 -1.53 44.65 -2.41
C GLY A 524 -0.42 44.03 -3.29
N ALA A 525 0.77 44.00 -2.71
CA ALA A 525 1.96 43.42 -3.31
C ALA A 525 2.20 41.99 -2.80
N TYR A 526 2.33 41.04 -3.71
CA TYR A 526 2.49 39.61 -3.43
C TYR A 526 3.80 39.12 -3.97
N ARG A 527 4.54 38.37 -3.17
CA ARG A 527 5.76 37.67 -3.59
C ARG A 527 5.56 36.16 -3.59
N VAL A 528 5.87 35.53 -4.72
CA VAL A 528 5.80 34.08 -4.88
C VAL A 528 7.17 33.47 -4.59
N GLU A 529 7.35 32.84 -3.42
CA GLU A 529 8.68 32.39 -2.98
C GLU A 529 9.05 30.99 -3.47
N SER A 530 8.11 30.06 -3.50
CA SER A 530 8.40 28.65 -3.80
C SER A 530 7.14 27.89 -4.21
N PRO A 531 6.59 28.15 -5.40
CA PRO A 531 5.33 27.53 -5.83
C PRO A 531 5.45 26.03 -6.09
N PHE A 532 6.65 25.52 -6.26
CA PHE A 532 6.93 24.11 -6.52
C PHE A 532 8.06 23.57 -5.68
N HIS A 533 7.79 22.43 -5.06
CA HIS A 533 8.80 21.57 -4.47
C HIS A 533 8.49 20.12 -4.85
N PHE A 534 9.40 19.49 -5.57
CA PHE A 534 9.38 18.05 -5.75
C PHE A 534 10.49 17.43 -4.91
N LYS A 535 10.19 16.28 -4.32
CA LYS A 535 11.13 15.52 -3.51
C LYS A 535 11.27 14.11 -4.07
N ALA A 536 12.50 13.66 -4.26
CA ALA A 536 12.79 12.27 -4.52
C ALA A 536 12.71 11.49 -3.20
N ALA A 537 11.91 10.45 -3.15
CA ALA A 537 11.75 9.62 -1.98
C ALA A 537 11.48 8.17 -2.37
N THR A 538 11.66 7.25 -1.41
CA THR A 538 11.16 5.89 -1.54
C THR A 538 9.63 5.87 -1.45
N ILE A 539 8.99 4.74 -1.78
CA ILE A 539 7.56 4.55 -1.61
C ILE A 539 7.09 4.78 -0.15
N GLN A 540 7.99 4.64 0.82
CA GLN A 540 7.72 4.91 2.23
C GLN A 540 7.91 6.39 2.59
N GLY A 541 8.29 7.25 1.63
CA GLY A 541 8.51 8.67 1.84
C GLY A 541 9.88 9.05 2.42
N PHE A 542 10.82 8.12 2.52
CA PHE A 542 12.19 8.44 2.95
C PHE A 542 12.95 9.17 1.84
N PRO A 543 13.68 10.25 2.17
CA PRO A 543 14.50 10.96 1.19
C PRO A 543 15.54 10.06 0.53
N MET A 544 15.75 10.27 -0.76
CA MET A 544 16.79 9.58 -1.52
C MET A 544 17.84 10.58 -1.98
N ARG A 545 19.11 10.24 -1.80
CA ARG A 545 20.21 10.97 -2.46
C ARG A 545 20.26 10.55 -3.91
N THR A 546 20.33 11.53 -4.79
CA THR A 546 20.32 11.35 -6.25
C THR A 546 21.39 12.22 -6.87
N GLU A 547 21.95 11.77 -7.98
CA GLU A 547 22.82 12.58 -8.81
C GLU A 547 22.00 13.66 -9.50
N GLN A 548 22.55 14.88 -9.62
CA GLN A 548 21.87 16.01 -10.23
C GLN A 548 22.73 16.65 -11.33
N HIS A 549 22.13 16.77 -12.51
CA HIS A 549 22.62 17.62 -13.59
C HIS A 549 21.66 18.80 -13.76
N ARG A 550 22.14 20.02 -13.81
CA ARG A 550 21.29 21.21 -13.74
C ARG A 550 21.74 22.38 -14.59
N GLY A 551 20.77 23.22 -14.92
CA GLY A 551 20.95 24.54 -15.51
C GLY A 551 20.01 25.57 -14.87
N LYS A 552 19.92 26.78 -15.44
CA LYS A 552 19.14 27.88 -14.88
C LYS A 552 17.65 27.56 -14.69
N ARG A 553 17.04 26.79 -15.61
CA ARG A 553 15.60 26.45 -15.60
C ARG A 553 15.32 24.95 -15.70
N TRP A 554 16.35 24.11 -15.59
CA TRP A 554 16.18 22.68 -15.70
C TRP A 554 17.02 21.92 -14.67
N LEU A 555 16.53 20.74 -14.32
CA LEU A 555 17.22 19.79 -13.48
C LEU A 555 16.95 18.39 -14.03
N ASN A 556 17.97 17.55 -14.09
CA ASN A 556 17.81 16.12 -14.32
C ASN A 556 18.31 15.35 -13.11
N ILE A 557 17.59 14.33 -12.72
CA ILE A 557 17.92 13.48 -11.58
C ILE A 557 18.26 12.09 -12.10
N SER A 558 19.53 11.72 -11.89
CA SER A 558 20.11 10.39 -12.16
C SER A 558 19.86 9.88 -13.59
N ASP A 559 19.78 10.77 -14.57
CA ASP A 559 19.41 10.48 -15.96
C ASP A 559 18.06 9.78 -16.16
N HIS A 560 17.18 9.90 -15.17
CA HIS A 560 15.88 9.23 -15.16
C HIS A 560 14.70 10.19 -15.24
N VAL A 561 14.79 11.34 -14.58
CA VAL A 561 13.70 12.31 -14.56
C VAL A 561 14.25 13.71 -14.80
N GLY A 562 13.72 14.34 -15.84
CA GLY A 562 14.01 15.72 -16.19
C GLY A 562 12.90 16.65 -15.73
N PHE A 563 13.27 17.77 -15.14
CA PHE A 563 12.38 18.88 -14.79
C PHE A 563 12.74 20.10 -15.60
N VAL A 564 11.76 20.73 -16.21
CA VAL A 564 11.91 22.01 -16.92
C VAL A 564 10.88 23.00 -16.38
N SER A 565 11.35 24.13 -15.88
CA SER A 565 10.51 25.16 -15.27
C SER A 565 10.45 26.41 -16.13
N THR A 566 9.32 27.13 -16.08
CA THR A 566 9.20 28.50 -16.60
C THR A 566 9.84 29.55 -15.67
N ALA A 567 10.16 29.15 -14.42
CA ALA A 567 10.86 29.95 -13.44
C ALA A 567 12.31 29.51 -13.25
N VAL A 568 13.12 30.34 -12.59
CA VAL A 568 14.52 30.08 -12.29
C VAL A 568 14.66 29.11 -11.11
N LEU A 569 15.65 28.23 -11.16
CA LEU A 569 15.97 27.35 -10.04
C LEU A 569 16.85 28.07 -9.02
N PRO A 570 16.65 27.84 -7.71
CA PRO A 570 17.56 28.31 -6.67
C PRO A 570 18.99 27.84 -6.90
N ALA A 571 19.97 28.64 -6.49
CA ALA A 571 21.39 28.34 -6.69
C ALA A 571 21.85 27.03 -6.02
N LYS A 572 21.25 26.69 -4.88
CA LYS A 572 21.53 25.45 -4.14
C LYS A 572 20.25 24.68 -3.88
N LEU A 573 20.26 23.39 -4.23
CA LEU A 573 19.18 22.44 -3.93
C LEU A 573 19.75 21.20 -3.25
N PRO A 574 19.08 20.65 -2.24
CA PRO A 574 19.39 19.31 -1.74
C PRO A 574 19.34 18.26 -2.85
N SER A 575 20.17 17.22 -2.75
CA SER A 575 20.28 16.18 -3.78
C SER A 575 18.96 15.41 -4.02
N ASP A 576 18.03 15.44 -3.06
CA ASP A 576 16.72 14.79 -3.14
C ASP A 576 15.59 15.73 -3.56
N ARG A 577 15.88 16.98 -3.97
CA ARG A 577 14.84 18.00 -4.23
C ARG A 577 15.01 18.74 -5.52
N PHE A 578 13.84 19.07 -6.09
CA PHE A 578 13.69 20.12 -7.10
C PHE A 578 12.80 21.23 -6.52
N ALA A 579 13.17 22.46 -6.70
CA ALA A 579 12.36 23.63 -6.37
C ALA A 579 12.44 24.66 -7.48
N ALA A 580 11.34 25.36 -7.74
CA ALA A 580 11.33 26.54 -8.60
C ALA A 580 10.93 27.75 -7.75
N ALA A 581 11.58 28.86 -7.97
CA ALA A 581 11.29 30.12 -7.31
C ALA A 581 10.98 31.20 -8.36
N ASP A 582 10.10 32.09 -7.98
CA ASP A 582 9.83 33.32 -8.74
C ASP A 582 10.11 34.50 -7.82
N ASP A 583 11.15 35.28 -8.11
CA ASP A 583 11.55 36.42 -7.30
C ASP A 583 10.74 37.71 -7.59
N ARG A 584 9.79 37.62 -8.52
CA ARG A 584 8.95 38.76 -8.87
C ARG A 584 7.97 39.12 -7.76
N THR A 585 7.76 40.43 -7.60
CA THR A 585 6.66 40.97 -6.79
C THR A 585 5.52 41.38 -7.72
N TYR A 586 4.33 40.89 -7.44
CA TYR A 586 3.13 41.13 -8.20
C TYR A 586 2.25 42.15 -7.50
N GLN A 587 1.81 43.19 -8.19
CA GLN A 587 0.72 44.04 -7.72
C GLN A 587 -0.59 43.41 -8.21
N ALA A 588 -1.48 43.09 -7.29
CA ALA A 588 -2.75 42.46 -7.63
C ALA A 588 -3.87 43.06 -6.78
N LYS A 589 -5.04 43.24 -7.41
CA LYS A 589 -6.29 43.60 -6.73
C LYS A 589 -6.97 42.38 -6.15
N ALA A 590 -7.84 42.55 -5.19
CA ALA A 590 -8.66 41.47 -4.66
C ALA A 590 -9.40 40.75 -5.78
N GLY A 591 -9.30 39.40 -5.78
CA GLY A 591 -9.86 38.56 -6.84
C GLY A 591 -8.99 38.40 -8.11
N GLU A 592 -7.93 39.17 -8.30
CA GLU A 592 -7.06 39.01 -9.45
C GLU A 592 -6.10 37.82 -9.32
N TRP A 593 -5.87 37.10 -10.44
CA TRP A 593 -4.89 36.03 -10.53
C TRP A 593 -3.50 36.57 -10.87
N PHE A 594 -2.47 36.01 -10.24
CA PHE A 594 -1.07 36.38 -10.43
C PHE A 594 -0.13 35.18 -10.29
N GLY A 595 1.14 35.35 -10.65
CA GLY A 595 2.21 34.41 -10.35
C GLY A 595 2.07 33.05 -11.04
N ALA A 596 1.62 33.04 -12.29
CA ALA A 596 1.48 31.83 -13.06
C ALA A 596 2.84 31.17 -13.33
N LEU A 597 2.95 29.88 -13.01
CA LEU A 597 4.16 29.09 -13.17
C LEU A 597 3.81 27.69 -13.66
N ALA A 598 4.69 27.13 -14.49
CA ALA A 598 4.59 25.77 -14.94
C ALA A 598 5.92 25.01 -14.79
N VAL A 599 5.79 23.73 -14.47
CA VAL A 599 6.90 22.77 -14.52
C VAL A 599 6.47 21.58 -15.36
N VAL A 600 7.32 21.19 -16.30
CA VAL A 600 7.18 19.95 -17.06
C VAL A 600 8.12 18.93 -16.46
N VAL A 601 7.57 17.77 -16.11
CA VAL A 601 8.32 16.62 -15.61
C VAL A 601 8.36 15.59 -16.73
N TYR A 602 9.54 15.22 -17.15
CA TYR A 602 9.80 14.19 -18.15
C TYR A 602 10.37 12.95 -17.47
N THR A 603 9.71 11.82 -17.61
CA THR A 603 10.22 10.53 -17.11
C THR A 603 11.09 9.85 -18.15
N ARG A 604 12.07 9.02 -17.70
CA ARG A 604 13.01 8.29 -18.57
C ARG A 604 13.82 9.19 -19.50
N GLN A 605 14.31 10.32 -18.98
CA GLN A 605 15.01 11.32 -19.73
C GLN A 605 16.45 11.48 -19.28
N PRO A 606 17.45 11.28 -20.16
CA PRO A 606 18.84 11.64 -19.88
C PRO A 606 18.99 13.18 -19.79
N HIS A 607 19.99 13.63 -19.04
CA HIS A 607 20.21 15.06 -18.80
C HIS A 607 20.44 15.87 -20.07
N ALA A 608 21.14 15.30 -21.07
CA ALA A 608 21.36 15.98 -22.35
C ALA A 608 20.04 16.31 -23.08
N ARG A 609 19.04 15.42 -23.00
CA ARG A 609 17.72 15.66 -23.57
C ARG A 609 16.91 16.65 -22.73
N THR A 610 16.98 16.56 -21.39
CA THR A 610 16.35 17.52 -20.48
C THR A 610 16.85 18.95 -20.76
N ARG A 611 18.15 19.13 -20.99
CA ARG A 611 18.74 20.42 -21.38
C ARG A 611 18.13 20.96 -22.66
N LYS A 612 18.03 20.13 -23.71
CA LYS A 612 17.41 20.55 -24.99
C LYS A 612 15.94 20.95 -24.83
N MET A 613 15.19 20.21 -23.98
CA MET A 613 13.78 20.53 -23.69
C MET A 613 13.63 21.87 -22.97
N ALA A 614 14.59 22.30 -22.16
CA ALA A 614 14.54 23.58 -21.46
C ALA A 614 14.44 24.78 -22.37
N ASP A 615 15.01 24.70 -23.57
CA ASP A 615 14.95 25.75 -24.57
C ASP A 615 13.61 25.78 -25.33
N ARG A 616 12.85 24.70 -25.26
CA ARG A 616 11.62 24.46 -26.02
C ARG A 616 10.33 24.58 -25.17
N VAL A 617 10.45 24.67 -23.84
CA VAL A 617 9.33 24.93 -22.95
C VAL A 617 9.17 26.43 -22.75
N ARG A 618 8.07 27.00 -23.25
CA ARG A 618 7.79 28.44 -23.17
C ARG A 618 6.33 28.69 -22.78
N LEU A 619 6.12 29.66 -21.91
CA LEU A 619 4.81 30.30 -21.74
C LEU A 619 4.56 31.16 -23.01
N LEU A 620 3.46 30.90 -23.72
CA LEU A 620 3.17 31.57 -24.99
C LEU A 620 2.41 32.90 -24.81
N ALA A 621 1.66 33.07 -23.75
CA ALA A 621 1.02 34.33 -23.40
C ALA A 621 0.67 34.35 -21.91
N GLU A 622 1.02 35.43 -21.24
CA GLU A 622 0.34 35.86 -20.02
C GLU A 622 -0.81 36.78 -20.45
N ASP A 623 -1.87 36.24 -21.03
CA ASP A 623 -3.14 36.88 -20.79
C ASP A 623 -3.52 36.46 -19.36
N ALA A 624 -2.84 37.15 -18.43
CA ALA A 624 -2.73 36.82 -17.01
C ALA A 624 -4.11 36.73 -16.29
N LYS A 625 -5.18 36.98 -17.01
CA LYS A 625 -6.53 37.09 -16.46
C LYS A 625 -7.41 35.88 -16.78
N LYS A 626 -7.06 35.00 -17.75
CA LYS A 626 -8.00 33.92 -18.13
C LYS A 626 -7.40 32.60 -18.60
N VAL A 627 -6.26 32.56 -19.28
CA VAL A 627 -5.68 31.34 -19.87
C VAL A 627 -4.15 31.35 -19.76
N ILE A 628 -3.59 30.28 -19.25
CA ILE A 628 -2.15 30.03 -19.28
C ILE A 628 -1.89 29.04 -20.42
N SER A 629 -1.16 29.46 -21.47
CA SER A 629 -0.77 28.59 -22.58
C SER A 629 0.69 28.21 -22.46
N LEU A 630 0.98 26.91 -22.48
CA LEU A 630 2.33 26.39 -22.44
C LEU A 630 2.62 25.60 -23.71
N ARG A 631 3.63 26.01 -24.48
CA ARG A 631 4.13 25.21 -25.60
C ARG A 631 5.16 24.22 -25.10
N LEU A 632 4.96 22.97 -25.45
CA LEU A 632 5.83 21.83 -25.15
C LEU A 632 6.28 21.21 -26.45
N GLU A 633 7.52 20.74 -26.52
CA GLU A 633 7.92 19.75 -27.50
C GLU A 633 8.17 18.43 -26.80
N SER A 634 7.52 17.37 -27.27
CA SER A 634 7.66 16.00 -26.80
C SER A 634 8.26 15.12 -27.89
N SER A 635 8.51 13.85 -27.59
CA SER A 635 8.96 12.86 -28.58
C SER A 635 7.98 12.67 -29.73
N SER A 636 6.70 12.94 -29.50
CA SER A 636 5.60 12.83 -30.47
C SER A 636 5.31 14.12 -31.25
N GLY A 637 6.07 15.21 -31.03
CA GLY A 637 5.87 16.49 -31.68
C GLY A 637 5.56 17.66 -30.73
N GLY A 638 5.38 18.85 -31.27
CA GLY A 638 5.02 20.03 -30.48
C GLY A 638 3.54 20.02 -30.09
N SER A 639 3.24 20.18 -28.81
CA SER A 639 1.87 20.34 -28.31
C SER A 639 1.73 21.60 -27.48
N THR A 640 0.55 22.22 -27.54
CA THR A 640 0.19 23.34 -26.67
C THR A 640 -0.80 22.88 -25.62
N VAL A 641 -0.43 23.04 -24.36
CA VAL A 641 -1.31 22.75 -23.22
C VAL A 641 -1.87 24.06 -22.69
N GLN A 642 -3.19 24.17 -22.64
CA GLN A 642 -3.89 25.35 -22.15
C GLN A 642 -4.51 25.09 -20.80
N PHE A 643 -4.37 26.04 -19.88
CA PHE A 643 -4.96 26.01 -18.54
C PHE A 643 -5.86 27.23 -18.38
N LYS A 644 -7.18 27.01 -18.32
CA LYS A 644 -8.16 28.07 -18.02
C LYS A 644 -8.21 28.30 -16.52
N LEU A 645 -7.96 29.54 -16.08
CA LEU A 645 -8.16 29.93 -14.70
C LEU A 645 -9.65 30.01 -14.38
N PRO A 646 -10.07 29.71 -13.14
CA PRO A 646 -11.44 29.92 -12.69
C PRO A 646 -11.85 31.39 -12.86
N LYS A 647 -13.15 31.63 -13.10
CA LYS A 647 -13.72 32.99 -13.14
C LYS A 647 -13.68 33.65 -11.79
#